data_1cd0ffd872295bd0c950058de1ff78df
#
_entry.id   1cd0ffd872295bd0c950058de1ff78df
#
_cell.length_a   1.000
_cell.length_b   1.000
_cell.length_c   1.000
_cell.angle_alpha   90.00
_cell.angle_beta   90.00
_cell.angle_gamma   90.00
#
_symmetry.space_group_name_H-M   'P 1'
#
loop_
_entity.id
_entity.type
_entity.pdbx_description
1 polymer ?
#
loop_
_entity_poly.entity_id
_entity_poly.type
_entity_poly.pdbx_seq_one_letter_code
_entity_poly.pdbx_strand_id
1 'polypeptide(L)'
;MTAAHAATSRSPPHAKRAGDLRRRIAAHDHAYYVLDAPTVSDAEYDALFRELVALEAEHPELVTPDSPTQRVGGTPLAEFAPVRHAVPMLSIRTETDTTPEAAAKFDARVRRDLGLGADAPPVEYAAELKFDGLAISLRYENGTLAVAATRGDGEVGEDVTRNARTIRAIPQRLALRKPPAVLEVRGEIYMTLKDFAKLNERQEAEGGKRYINPRNTAAGAVRQLDPANTAKRPLRFFAYGIGEASGPLPDTHSGILDLLQQAGLPVSADRRVVRGPEALSAFYVDVAKRRGTLPFEIDGVVYKVNALALQRELGFVTREPRWAVAHKFPAQEQLTTVESIDVYVGRTGKLTPVARLVPVFVGGVTVTNATLHNEDEVRRKDVHVGDTVVVRRAGDVIPEIVRVLPERRPPGAKAFVMPTSCPECGSDVVRLEGEAVARCTGGLVCPAQRKQSLLHFASRRAMDIEGLGDKLVDQLVDAQLVRTPADLYRLGVANLAALERMADKSAANVVAAIDASKDTTLARFVYALGIRHVGEATARDLARHFGGLDALMNATAERLLEVRDVGPVLAESIAKFFAEPHNREGVEALRAVGVRWPEHAPQPTTQPQGPLAGRTLVLTGTLPTLSREEAKAMIEAAGGKAAGSVS
;
A
#
# COMPACT_ATOMS: atom_id res chain seq x y z
N MET A 1 17.98 -69.16 -5.32
CA MET A 1 18.21 -68.38 -6.55
C MET A 1 16.85 -68.04 -7.13
N THR A 2 16.34 -66.85 -6.84
CA THR A 2 15.13 -66.28 -7.46
C THR A 2 15.45 -64.84 -7.80
N ALA A 3 15.67 -64.60 -9.10
CA ALA A 3 15.98 -63.30 -9.66
C ALA A 3 14.69 -62.45 -9.69
N ALA A 4 14.67 -61.35 -8.95
CA ALA A 4 13.63 -60.35 -9.04
C ALA A 4 13.86 -59.54 -10.34
N HIS A 5 12.95 -59.69 -11.30
CA HIS A 5 12.84 -58.84 -12.49
C HIS A 5 12.39 -57.44 -12.05
N ALA A 6 13.28 -56.48 -12.15
CA ALA A 6 12.93 -55.06 -12.10
C ALA A 6 12.18 -54.70 -13.39
N ALA A 7 10.88 -54.62 -13.32
CA ALA A 7 10.04 -54.12 -14.40
C ALA A 7 10.27 -52.60 -14.51
N THR A 8 11.00 -52.16 -15.53
CA THR A 8 11.04 -50.75 -15.98
C THR A 8 9.64 -50.40 -16.52
N SER A 9 8.80 -49.76 -15.71
CA SER A 9 7.51 -49.28 -16.15
C SER A 9 7.72 -48.14 -17.16
N ARG A 10 7.55 -48.42 -18.45
CA ARG A 10 7.44 -47.38 -19.48
C ARG A 10 6.19 -46.57 -19.20
N SER A 11 6.37 -45.25 -18.94
CA SER A 11 5.24 -44.33 -18.81
C SER A 11 4.29 -44.45 -20.00
N PRO A 12 2.97 -44.46 -19.80
CA PRO A 12 2.00 -44.50 -20.88
C PRO A 12 2.25 -43.45 -21.96
N PRO A 13 1.96 -43.70 -23.25
CA PRO A 13 2.22 -42.73 -24.33
C PRO A 13 1.58 -41.35 -24.10
N HIS A 14 0.38 -41.33 -23.55
CA HIS A 14 -0.35 -40.10 -23.21
C HIS A 14 0.32 -39.31 -22.08
N ALA A 15 0.88 -39.94 -21.06
CA ALA A 15 1.64 -39.27 -20.01
C ALA A 15 2.93 -38.64 -20.55
N LYS A 16 3.61 -39.33 -21.47
CA LYS A 16 4.79 -38.77 -22.16
C LYS A 16 4.42 -37.58 -23.02
N ARG A 17 3.28 -37.64 -23.73
CA ARG A 17 2.78 -36.56 -24.58
C ARG A 17 2.39 -35.33 -23.75
N ALA A 18 1.66 -35.49 -22.65
CA ALA A 18 1.31 -34.41 -21.74
C ALA A 18 2.56 -33.71 -21.19
N GLY A 19 3.56 -34.49 -20.75
CA GLY A 19 4.83 -33.94 -20.29
C GLY A 19 5.60 -33.18 -21.37
N ASP A 20 5.54 -33.62 -22.64
CA ASP A 20 6.15 -32.92 -23.77
C ASP A 20 5.42 -31.58 -24.06
N LEU A 21 4.10 -31.60 -24.13
CA LEU A 21 3.28 -30.42 -24.34
C LEU A 21 3.54 -29.36 -23.26
N ARG A 22 3.57 -29.75 -21.98
CA ARG A 22 3.88 -28.82 -20.88
C ARG A 22 5.26 -28.20 -21.02
N ARG A 23 6.29 -28.98 -21.35
CA ARG A 23 7.65 -28.44 -21.57
C ARG A 23 7.68 -27.46 -22.74
N ARG A 24 7.04 -27.77 -23.85
CA ARG A 24 6.99 -26.89 -25.03
C ARG A 24 6.25 -25.59 -24.73
N ILE A 25 5.08 -25.66 -24.10
CA ILE A 25 4.31 -24.48 -23.68
C ILE A 25 5.15 -23.63 -22.73
N ALA A 26 5.81 -24.21 -21.72
CA ALA A 26 6.66 -23.48 -20.79
C ALA A 26 7.87 -22.83 -21.49
N ALA A 27 8.47 -23.49 -22.49
CA ALA A 27 9.57 -22.93 -23.27
C ALA A 27 9.10 -21.73 -24.13
N HIS A 28 7.91 -21.81 -24.72
CA HIS A 28 7.33 -20.70 -25.48
C HIS A 28 6.90 -19.54 -24.59
N ASP A 29 6.31 -19.82 -23.41
CA ASP A 29 6.05 -18.79 -22.38
C ASP A 29 7.35 -18.07 -21.98
N HIS A 30 8.42 -18.81 -21.73
CA HIS A 30 9.72 -18.23 -21.39
C HIS A 30 10.29 -17.36 -22.53
N ALA A 31 10.24 -17.85 -23.77
CA ALA A 31 10.70 -17.10 -24.94
C ALA A 31 9.92 -15.80 -25.14
N TYR A 32 8.60 -15.84 -24.97
CA TYR A 32 7.73 -14.67 -25.16
C TYR A 32 7.78 -13.68 -23.98
N TYR A 33 7.63 -14.17 -22.72
CA TYR A 33 7.46 -13.30 -21.55
C TYR A 33 8.75 -12.93 -20.84
N VAL A 34 9.83 -13.70 -21.03
CA VAL A 34 11.11 -13.50 -20.35
C VAL A 34 12.18 -12.98 -21.31
N LEU A 35 12.26 -13.54 -22.53
CA LEU A 35 13.31 -13.20 -23.50
C LEU A 35 12.85 -12.17 -24.52
N ASP A 36 11.55 -11.81 -24.56
CA ASP A 36 10.93 -10.94 -25.57
C ASP A 36 11.26 -11.37 -27.02
N ALA A 37 11.41 -12.68 -27.22
CA ALA A 37 11.80 -13.31 -28.49
C ALA A 37 10.90 -14.52 -28.79
N PRO A 38 9.63 -14.28 -29.22
CA PRO A 38 8.69 -15.35 -29.51
C PRO A 38 9.22 -16.26 -30.62
N THR A 39 9.15 -17.58 -30.38
CA THR A 39 9.65 -18.61 -31.30
C THR A 39 8.55 -19.30 -32.10
N VAL A 40 7.27 -19.03 -31.78
CA VAL A 40 6.09 -19.56 -32.47
C VAL A 40 5.04 -18.46 -32.61
N SER A 41 4.13 -18.62 -33.54
CA SER A 41 2.94 -17.77 -33.67
C SER A 41 1.91 -18.05 -32.59
N ASP A 42 1.02 -17.08 -32.31
CA ASP A 42 -0.09 -17.25 -31.37
C ASP A 42 -0.97 -18.48 -31.73
N ALA A 43 -1.20 -18.70 -33.02
CA ALA A 43 -2.00 -19.82 -33.52
C ALA A 43 -1.37 -21.20 -33.22
N GLU A 44 -0.04 -21.29 -33.32
CA GLU A 44 0.72 -22.51 -32.98
C GLU A 44 0.76 -22.75 -31.48
N TYR A 45 0.93 -21.70 -30.71
CA TYR A 45 0.83 -21.77 -29.24
C TYR A 45 -0.55 -22.26 -28.78
N ASP A 46 -1.62 -21.67 -29.32
CA ASP A 46 -2.99 -22.04 -29.01
C ASP A 46 -3.31 -23.49 -29.42
N ALA A 47 -2.70 -24.00 -30.49
CA ALA A 47 -2.85 -25.40 -30.88
C ALA A 47 -2.24 -26.35 -29.85
N LEU A 48 -1.03 -26.06 -29.36
CA LEU A 48 -0.38 -26.85 -28.29
C LEU A 48 -1.18 -26.82 -26.99
N PHE A 49 -1.71 -25.66 -26.64
CA PHE A 49 -2.50 -25.48 -25.42
C PHE A 49 -3.82 -26.27 -25.51
N ARG A 50 -4.55 -26.19 -26.64
CA ARG A 50 -5.78 -26.96 -26.86
C ARG A 50 -5.55 -28.47 -26.85
N GLU A 51 -4.43 -28.95 -27.41
CA GLU A 51 -4.07 -30.37 -27.35
C GLU A 51 -3.83 -30.83 -25.90
N LEU A 52 -3.16 -30.02 -25.09
CA LEU A 52 -2.94 -30.34 -23.68
C LEU A 52 -4.25 -30.38 -22.90
N VAL A 53 -5.15 -29.42 -23.12
CA VAL A 53 -6.49 -29.37 -22.50
C VAL A 53 -7.30 -30.61 -22.85
N ALA A 54 -7.32 -31.02 -24.14
CA ALA A 54 -8.04 -32.19 -24.57
C ALA A 54 -7.48 -33.48 -23.94
N LEU A 55 -6.14 -33.61 -23.89
CA LEU A 55 -5.48 -34.76 -23.31
C LEU A 55 -5.70 -34.88 -21.79
N GLU A 56 -5.71 -33.78 -21.08
CA GLU A 56 -5.99 -33.72 -19.63
C GLU A 56 -7.48 -33.91 -19.33
N ALA A 57 -8.38 -33.57 -20.22
CA ALA A 57 -9.81 -33.87 -20.11
C ALA A 57 -10.10 -35.36 -20.33
N GLU A 58 -9.41 -36.00 -21.28
CA GLU A 58 -9.53 -37.44 -21.55
C GLU A 58 -8.84 -38.30 -20.47
N HIS A 59 -7.77 -37.74 -19.84
CA HIS A 59 -6.95 -38.40 -18.82
C HIS A 59 -6.80 -37.53 -17.58
N PRO A 60 -7.81 -37.43 -16.71
CA PRO A 60 -7.78 -36.57 -15.52
C PRO A 60 -6.63 -36.85 -14.54
N GLU A 61 -6.13 -38.10 -14.52
CA GLU A 61 -4.98 -38.51 -13.72
C GLU A 61 -3.66 -37.82 -14.13
N LEU A 62 -3.61 -37.26 -15.33
CA LEU A 62 -2.44 -36.51 -15.81
C LEU A 62 -2.44 -35.05 -15.34
N VAL A 63 -3.55 -34.53 -14.85
CA VAL A 63 -3.64 -33.15 -14.37
C VAL A 63 -2.71 -32.97 -13.17
N THR A 64 -1.77 -32.02 -13.27
CA THR A 64 -0.87 -31.65 -12.17
C THR A 64 -1.08 -30.19 -11.78
N PRO A 65 -0.86 -29.82 -10.49
CA PRO A 65 -1.05 -28.43 -10.03
C PRO A 65 -0.21 -27.40 -10.77
N ASP A 66 0.89 -27.81 -11.40
CA ASP A 66 1.81 -26.98 -12.18
C ASP A 66 1.51 -27.02 -13.70
N SER A 67 0.43 -27.70 -14.13
CA SER A 67 0.04 -27.70 -15.53
C SER A 67 -0.35 -26.29 -16.01
N PRO A 68 0.06 -25.87 -17.21
CA PRO A 68 -0.40 -24.64 -17.82
C PRO A 68 -1.92 -24.49 -17.88
N THR A 69 -2.65 -25.61 -17.97
CA THR A 69 -4.12 -25.65 -18.00
C THR A 69 -4.76 -25.29 -16.65
N GLN A 70 -4.01 -25.43 -15.54
CA GLN A 70 -4.48 -25.12 -14.18
C GLN A 70 -4.20 -23.67 -13.76
N ARG A 71 -3.65 -22.82 -14.65
CA ARG A 71 -3.40 -21.41 -14.34
C ARG A 71 -4.66 -20.60 -14.07
N VAL A 72 -5.78 -20.97 -14.71
CA VAL A 72 -7.08 -20.30 -14.54
C VAL A 72 -8.09 -21.34 -14.07
N GLY A 73 -8.29 -21.45 -12.76
CA GLY A 73 -9.24 -22.42 -12.23
C GLY A 73 -9.73 -22.09 -10.82
N GLY A 74 -10.98 -22.48 -10.55
CA GLY A 74 -11.65 -22.43 -9.25
C GLY A 74 -12.69 -21.31 -9.11
N THR A 75 -13.58 -21.47 -8.12
CA THR A 75 -14.61 -20.48 -7.76
C THR A 75 -13.97 -19.19 -7.23
N PRO A 76 -14.60 -18.02 -7.44
CA PRO A 76 -14.16 -16.76 -6.81
C PRO A 76 -14.02 -16.90 -5.30
N LEU A 77 -13.04 -16.19 -4.73
CA LEU A 77 -12.83 -16.13 -3.29
C LEU A 77 -13.80 -15.14 -2.66
N ALA A 78 -14.20 -15.37 -1.41
CA ALA A 78 -14.97 -14.39 -0.64
C ALA A 78 -14.03 -13.27 -0.12
N GLU A 79 -12.81 -13.65 0.30
CA GLU A 79 -11.75 -12.75 0.78
C GLU A 79 -10.37 -13.39 0.56
N PHE A 80 -9.31 -12.62 0.74
CA PHE A 80 -7.94 -13.12 0.70
C PHE A 80 -7.48 -13.57 2.09
N ALA A 81 -6.98 -14.80 2.19
CA ALA A 81 -6.39 -15.29 3.41
C ALA A 81 -5.09 -14.53 3.75
N PRO A 82 -4.81 -14.24 5.03
CA PRO A 82 -3.54 -13.65 5.44
C PRO A 82 -2.39 -14.65 5.33
N VAL A 83 -1.24 -14.18 4.84
CA VAL A 83 0.01 -14.95 4.75
C VAL A 83 1.10 -14.21 5.52
N ARG A 84 1.68 -14.84 6.53
CA ARG A 84 2.84 -14.29 7.25
C ARG A 84 4.12 -14.59 6.47
N HIS A 85 4.91 -13.55 6.22
CA HIS A 85 6.22 -13.69 5.59
C HIS A 85 7.23 -14.31 6.56
N ALA A 86 7.93 -15.37 6.13
CA ALA A 86 8.98 -15.99 6.95
C ALA A 86 10.14 -15.01 7.21
N VAL A 87 10.49 -14.21 6.21
CA VAL A 87 11.38 -13.06 6.33
C VAL A 87 10.57 -11.80 5.99
N PRO A 88 10.51 -10.76 6.84
CA PRO A 88 9.72 -9.57 6.57
C PRO A 88 10.05 -8.91 5.22
N MET A 89 9.01 -8.46 4.50
CA MET A 89 9.15 -7.68 3.26
C MET A 89 9.32 -6.20 3.60
N LEU A 90 10.50 -5.82 4.02
CA LEU A 90 10.80 -4.46 4.47
C LEU A 90 10.78 -3.45 3.32
N SER A 91 10.51 -2.20 3.67
CA SER A 91 10.67 -1.07 2.75
C SER A 91 12.15 -0.75 2.57
N ILE A 92 12.52 -0.22 1.40
CA ILE A 92 13.86 0.32 1.17
C ILE A 92 13.80 1.82 1.50
N ARG A 93 14.80 2.31 2.23
CA ARG A 93 14.96 3.74 2.50
C ARG A 93 15.00 4.52 1.19
N THR A 94 14.19 5.57 1.11
CA THR A 94 14.22 6.47 -0.05
C THR A 94 15.16 7.62 0.23
N GLU A 95 16.09 7.87 -0.70
CA GLU A 95 16.90 9.09 -0.69
C GLU A 95 16.03 10.27 -1.14
N THR A 96 16.01 11.32 -0.33
CA THR A 96 15.21 12.53 -0.60
C THR A 96 15.90 13.48 -1.57
N ASP A 97 17.22 13.43 -1.65
CA ASP A 97 18.01 14.17 -2.62
C ASP A 97 17.96 13.40 -3.96
N THR A 98 17.41 14.04 -4.98
CA THR A 98 17.24 13.47 -6.32
C THR A 98 18.37 13.84 -7.27
N THR A 99 19.44 14.44 -6.77
CA THR A 99 20.63 14.77 -7.57
C THR A 99 21.59 13.57 -7.64
N PRO A 100 22.44 13.46 -8.66
CA PRO A 100 23.42 12.37 -8.79
C PRO A 100 24.36 12.23 -7.58
N GLU A 101 24.61 13.33 -6.86
CA GLU A 101 25.48 13.41 -5.69
C GLU A 101 24.94 12.65 -4.48
N ALA A 102 23.64 12.36 -4.46
CA ALA A 102 23.02 11.55 -3.40
C ALA A 102 23.61 10.13 -3.30
N ALA A 103 24.12 9.59 -4.39
CA ALA A 103 24.82 8.30 -4.40
C ALA A 103 26.07 8.34 -3.50
N ALA A 104 26.80 9.46 -3.46
CA ALA A 104 27.95 9.63 -2.60
C ALA A 104 27.56 9.67 -1.10
N LYS A 105 26.41 10.24 -0.76
CA LYS A 105 25.88 10.22 0.62
C LYS A 105 25.56 8.80 1.08
N PHE A 106 25.03 7.98 0.19
CA PHE A 106 24.76 6.57 0.48
C PHE A 106 26.07 5.79 0.70
N ASP A 107 27.05 5.90 -0.21
CA ASP A 107 28.36 5.25 -0.07
C ASP A 107 29.07 5.67 1.23
N ALA A 108 29.10 6.97 1.52
CA ALA A 108 29.71 7.50 2.75
C ALA A 108 29.04 6.92 4.02
N ARG A 109 27.73 6.73 4.00
CA ARG A 109 26.99 6.09 5.11
C ARG A 109 27.37 4.62 5.25
N VAL A 110 27.40 3.87 4.15
CA VAL A 110 27.79 2.46 4.13
C VAL A 110 29.21 2.29 4.65
N ARG A 111 30.18 3.09 4.16
CA ARG A 111 31.57 3.07 4.61
C ARG A 111 31.71 3.38 6.10
N ARG A 112 31.03 4.40 6.59
CA ARG A 112 31.02 4.76 8.02
C ARG A 112 30.46 3.63 8.87
N ASP A 113 29.32 3.04 8.47
CA ASP A 113 28.63 1.99 9.24
C ASP A 113 29.44 0.67 9.24
N LEU A 114 30.30 0.46 8.23
CA LEU A 114 31.29 -0.64 8.18
C LEU A 114 32.67 -0.29 8.80
N GLY A 115 32.86 0.93 9.33
CA GLY A 115 34.13 1.36 9.89
C GLY A 115 35.28 1.46 8.87
N LEU A 116 34.98 1.63 7.58
CA LEU A 116 35.99 1.69 6.50
C LEU A 116 36.66 3.06 6.45
N GLY A 117 38.00 3.09 6.54
CA GLY A 117 38.79 4.30 6.38
C GLY A 117 38.82 4.82 4.92
N ALA A 118 39.41 6.02 4.73
CA ALA A 118 39.50 6.65 3.41
C ALA A 118 40.26 5.79 2.39
N ASP A 119 41.29 5.10 2.83
CA ASP A 119 42.15 4.26 1.99
C ASP A 119 41.60 2.84 1.73
N ALA A 120 40.45 2.50 2.32
CA ALA A 120 39.82 1.20 2.09
C ALA A 120 39.32 1.10 0.64
N PRO A 121 39.36 -0.09 0.02
CA PRO A 121 38.87 -0.30 -1.33
C PRO A 121 37.42 0.20 -1.50
N PRO A 122 37.04 0.68 -2.71
CA PRO A 122 35.66 1.04 -2.99
C PRO A 122 34.70 -0.12 -2.74
N VAL A 123 33.56 0.15 -2.10
CA VAL A 123 32.50 -0.84 -1.88
C VAL A 123 31.88 -1.18 -3.23
N GLU A 124 31.55 -2.47 -3.42
CA GLU A 124 30.88 -2.95 -4.62
C GLU A 124 29.37 -2.99 -4.39
N TYR A 125 28.62 -2.49 -5.36
CA TYR A 125 27.18 -2.37 -5.33
C TYR A 125 26.52 -3.06 -6.53
N ALA A 126 25.39 -3.72 -6.31
CA ALA A 126 24.43 -4.02 -7.37
C ALA A 126 23.50 -2.81 -7.53
N ALA A 127 23.51 -2.23 -8.73
CA ALA A 127 22.64 -1.12 -9.13
C ALA A 127 21.56 -1.65 -10.07
N GLU A 128 20.30 -1.40 -9.74
CA GLU A 128 19.11 -1.97 -10.38
C GLU A 128 18.08 -0.88 -10.67
N LEU A 129 17.13 -1.16 -11.60
CA LEU A 129 15.97 -0.30 -11.80
C LEU A 129 15.01 -0.39 -10.62
N LYS A 130 14.40 0.72 -10.24
CA LYS A 130 13.29 0.76 -9.31
C LYS A 130 11.98 0.69 -10.08
N PHE A 131 11.44 -0.53 -10.19
CA PHE A 131 10.17 -0.76 -10.88
C PHE A 131 9.02 -0.08 -10.16
N ASP A 132 8.08 0.45 -10.93
CA ASP A 132 6.85 1.05 -10.42
C ASP A 132 5.66 0.09 -10.63
N GLY A 133 5.48 -0.83 -9.68
CA GLY A 133 4.50 -1.90 -9.73
C GLY A 133 3.95 -2.30 -8.36
N LEU A 134 3.65 -3.59 -8.21
CA LEU A 134 3.22 -4.22 -6.97
C LEU A 134 4.27 -5.24 -6.50
N ALA A 135 4.83 -5.01 -5.31
CA ALA A 135 5.75 -5.96 -4.69
C ALA A 135 5.04 -7.26 -4.28
N ILE A 136 5.64 -8.39 -4.61
CA ILE A 136 5.12 -9.73 -4.32
C ILE A 136 6.22 -10.66 -3.81
N SER A 137 5.85 -11.57 -2.91
CA SER A 137 6.63 -12.73 -2.50
C SER A 137 6.07 -13.99 -3.17
N LEU A 138 6.94 -14.79 -3.77
CA LEU A 138 6.66 -16.07 -4.42
C LEU A 138 7.44 -17.17 -3.69
N ARG A 139 6.75 -18.01 -2.93
CA ARG A 139 7.34 -19.14 -2.22
C ARG A 139 7.25 -20.39 -3.08
N TYR A 140 8.42 -20.92 -3.44
CA TYR A 140 8.55 -22.19 -4.11
C TYR A 140 8.97 -23.27 -3.11
N GLU A 141 8.29 -24.41 -3.16
CA GLU A 141 8.61 -25.59 -2.37
C GLU A 141 8.97 -26.74 -3.30
N ASN A 142 10.16 -27.30 -3.12
CA ASN A 142 10.73 -28.31 -4.02
C ASN A 142 10.64 -27.90 -5.50
N GLY A 143 10.79 -26.60 -5.76
CA GLY A 143 10.76 -26.00 -7.09
C GLY A 143 9.37 -25.71 -7.66
N THR A 144 8.28 -26.01 -6.95
CA THR A 144 6.90 -25.72 -7.38
C THR A 144 6.35 -24.51 -6.62
N LEU A 145 5.65 -23.59 -7.30
CA LEU A 145 5.02 -22.43 -6.68
C LEU A 145 3.92 -22.87 -5.70
N ALA A 146 4.22 -22.73 -4.42
CA ALA A 146 3.30 -23.09 -3.34
C ALA A 146 2.41 -21.91 -2.94
N VAL A 147 3.03 -20.74 -2.62
CA VAL A 147 2.34 -19.55 -2.11
C VAL A 147 2.85 -18.31 -2.82
N ALA A 148 1.93 -17.40 -3.16
CA ALA A 148 2.25 -16.03 -3.58
C ALA A 148 1.50 -15.06 -2.67
N ALA A 149 2.21 -14.07 -2.11
CA ALA A 149 1.64 -13.11 -1.18
C ALA A 149 2.01 -11.68 -1.52
N THR A 150 1.06 -10.75 -1.35
CA THR A 150 1.37 -9.31 -1.42
C THR A 150 2.27 -8.91 -0.24
N ARG A 151 2.95 -7.76 -0.34
CA ARG A 151 3.77 -7.26 0.76
C ARG A 151 2.97 -7.01 2.04
N GLY A 152 1.73 -6.54 1.92
CA GLY A 152 0.91 -6.14 3.07
C GLY A 152 1.59 -5.04 3.88
N ASP A 153 1.65 -5.22 5.20
CA ASP A 153 2.35 -4.33 6.14
C ASP A 153 3.85 -4.64 6.26
N GLY A 154 4.32 -5.64 5.53
CA GLY A 154 5.69 -6.17 5.55
C GLY A 154 5.85 -7.44 6.38
N GLU A 155 4.98 -7.73 7.31
CA GLU A 155 4.95 -8.99 8.09
C GLU A 155 3.86 -9.94 7.61
N VAL A 156 2.68 -9.40 7.28
CA VAL A 156 1.53 -10.15 6.80
C VAL A 156 1.02 -9.54 5.49
N GLY A 157 0.94 -10.37 4.46
CA GLY A 157 0.37 -10.05 3.16
C GLY A 157 -0.94 -10.79 2.91
N GLU A 158 -1.52 -10.57 1.74
CA GLU A 158 -2.71 -11.28 1.23
C GLU A 158 -2.29 -12.44 0.34
N ASP A 159 -2.90 -13.61 0.52
CA ASP A 159 -2.69 -14.77 -0.36
C ASP A 159 -3.29 -14.51 -1.75
N VAL A 160 -2.42 -14.24 -2.70
CA VAL A 160 -2.77 -14.02 -4.11
C VAL A 160 -2.27 -15.16 -5.01
N THR A 161 -2.04 -16.34 -4.45
CA THR A 161 -1.46 -17.49 -5.16
C THR A 161 -2.22 -17.84 -6.43
N ARG A 162 -3.54 -17.88 -6.36
CA ARG A 162 -4.40 -18.21 -7.52
C ARG A 162 -4.29 -17.15 -8.62
N ASN A 163 -4.18 -15.88 -8.24
CA ASN A 163 -4.00 -14.76 -9.16
C ASN A 163 -2.58 -14.79 -9.77
N ALA A 164 -1.54 -14.96 -8.96
CA ALA A 164 -0.16 -15.05 -9.42
C ALA A 164 0.07 -16.19 -10.42
N ARG A 165 -0.61 -17.32 -10.24
CA ARG A 165 -0.56 -18.47 -11.18
C ARG A 165 -1.08 -18.11 -12.57
N THR A 166 -1.96 -17.13 -12.72
CA THR A 166 -2.44 -16.65 -14.02
C THR A 166 -1.42 -15.80 -14.78
N ILE A 167 -0.40 -15.27 -14.08
CA ILE A 167 0.62 -14.41 -14.67
C ILE A 167 1.67 -15.28 -15.36
N ARG A 168 1.67 -15.28 -16.69
CA ARG A 168 2.52 -16.18 -17.50
C ARG A 168 4.02 -15.96 -17.30
N ALA A 169 4.43 -14.74 -16.92
CA ALA A 169 5.82 -14.43 -16.58
C ALA A 169 6.30 -15.08 -15.27
N ILE A 170 5.39 -15.60 -14.43
CA ILE A 170 5.72 -16.32 -13.19
C ILE A 170 5.72 -17.81 -13.47
N PRO A 171 6.89 -18.50 -13.43
CA PRO A 171 6.96 -19.94 -13.66
C PRO A 171 6.27 -20.69 -12.52
N GLN A 172 5.44 -21.68 -12.87
CA GLN A 172 4.81 -22.57 -11.87
C GLN A 172 5.83 -23.52 -11.26
N ARG A 173 6.93 -23.76 -12.00
CA ARG A 173 8.03 -24.62 -11.57
C ARG A 173 9.37 -24.01 -11.98
N LEU A 174 10.31 -23.99 -11.04
CA LEU A 174 11.66 -23.51 -11.29
C LEU A 174 12.40 -24.41 -12.27
N ALA A 175 13.20 -23.82 -13.16
CA ALA A 175 13.99 -24.53 -14.18
C ALA A 175 15.30 -25.11 -13.62
N LEU A 176 15.37 -25.42 -12.33
CA LEU A 176 16.55 -25.97 -11.67
C LEU A 176 16.49 -27.51 -11.65
N ARG A 177 17.63 -28.16 -11.94
CA ARG A 177 17.73 -29.64 -11.86
C ARG A 177 17.55 -30.17 -10.43
N LYS A 178 18.03 -29.43 -9.44
CA LYS A 178 17.91 -29.72 -8.01
C LYS A 178 17.44 -28.43 -7.32
N PRO A 179 16.13 -28.16 -7.33
CA PRO A 179 15.62 -26.98 -6.67
C PRO A 179 15.82 -27.12 -5.15
N PRO A 180 16.04 -26.02 -4.43
CA PRO A 180 16.05 -26.02 -2.96
C PRO A 180 14.68 -26.44 -2.42
N ALA A 181 14.67 -26.98 -1.19
CA ALA A 181 13.42 -27.37 -0.53
C ALA A 181 12.48 -26.15 -0.38
N VAL A 182 13.05 -24.98 -0.05
CA VAL A 182 12.35 -23.69 -0.02
C VAL A 182 13.17 -22.64 -0.75
N LEU A 183 12.50 -21.85 -1.60
CA LEU A 183 13.02 -20.62 -2.18
C LEU A 183 11.89 -19.58 -2.23
N GLU A 184 12.01 -18.55 -1.41
CA GLU A 184 11.12 -17.38 -1.47
C GLU A 184 11.75 -16.33 -2.37
N VAL A 185 11.09 -16.01 -3.48
CA VAL A 185 11.53 -15.02 -4.47
C VAL A 185 10.74 -13.74 -4.27
N ARG A 186 11.42 -12.61 -4.25
CA ARG A 186 10.81 -11.28 -4.19
C ARG A 186 10.93 -10.59 -5.53
N GLY A 187 9.85 -9.96 -5.94
CA GLY A 187 9.81 -9.28 -7.22
C GLY A 187 8.70 -8.25 -7.31
N GLU A 188 8.59 -7.65 -8.48
CA GLU A 188 7.58 -6.66 -8.79
C GLU A 188 6.69 -7.14 -9.92
N ILE A 189 5.36 -7.11 -9.72
CA ILE A 189 4.39 -7.28 -10.79
C ILE A 189 4.11 -5.91 -11.39
N TYR A 190 4.20 -5.81 -12.72
CA TYR A 190 4.02 -4.57 -13.44
C TYR A 190 3.27 -4.78 -14.76
N MET A 191 2.94 -3.70 -15.43
CA MET A 191 2.34 -3.69 -16.77
C MET A 191 3.19 -2.82 -17.69
N THR A 192 3.41 -3.25 -18.95
CA THR A 192 4.11 -2.41 -19.91
C THR A 192 3.24 -1.23 -20.35
N LEU A 193 3.86 -0.14 -20.77
CA LEU A 193 3.14 1.03 -21.30
C LEU A 193 2.28 0.68 -22.51
N LYS A 194 2.79 -0.19 -23.40
CA LYS A 194 2.07 -0.69 -24.57
C LYS A 194 0.83 -1.52 -24.18
N ASP A 195 1.00 -2.43 -23.22
CA ASP A 195 -0.09 -3.28 -22.76
C ASP A 195 -1.15 -2.46 -21.99
N PHE A 196 -0.73 -1.46 -21.24
CA PHE A 196 -1.62 -0.51 -20.56
C PHE A 196 -2.44 0.33 -21.54
N ALA A 197 -1.81 0.85 -22.60
CA ALA A 197 -2.52 1.59 -23.65
C ALA A 197 -3.60 0.73 -24.31
N LYS A 198 -3.25 -0.49 -24.75
CA LYS A 198 -4.20 -1.45 -25.34
C LYS A 198 -5.35 -1.83 -24.39
N LEU A 199 -5.04 -1.96 -23.08
CA LEU A 199 -6.06 -2.23 -22.07
C LEU A 199 -7.05 -1.09 -21.96
N ASN A 200 -6.59 0.16 -21.99
CA ASN A 200 -7.44 1.35 -21.96
C ASN A 200 -8.29 1.50 -23.24
N GLU A 201 -7.72 1.25 -24.41
CA GLU A 201 -8.47 1.23 -25.67
C GLU A 201 -9.65 0.22 -25.62
N ARG A 202 -9.40 -0.99 -25.11
CA ARG A 202 -10.44 -2.00 -24.92
C ARG A 202 -11.49 -1.54 -23.90
N GLN A 203 -11.06 -0.98 -22.78
CA GLN A 203 -11.94 -0.48 -21.74
C GLN A 203 -12.89 0.61 -22.26
N GLU A 204 -12.38 1.52 -23.10
CA GLU A 204 -13.19 2.56 -23.76
C GLU A 204 -14.17 1.97 -24.77
N ALA A 205 -13.74 1.00 -25.58
CA ALA A 205 -14.61 0.32 -26.54
C ALA A 205 -15.77 -0.43 -25.86
N GLU A 206 -15.56 -0.92 -24.62
CA GLU A 206 -16.56 -1.57 -23.78
C GLU A 206 -17.40 -0.56 -22.95
N GLY A 207 -17.20 0.76 -23.12
CA GLY A 207 -17.93 1.81 -22.38
C GLY A 207 -17.51 1.96 -20.92
N GLY A 208 -16.38 1.36 -20.53
CA GLY A 208 -15.83 1.43 -19.17
C GLY A 208 -14.96 2.67 -18.95
N LYS A 209 -14.64 2.92 -17.68
CA LYS A 209 -13.72 4.02 -17.31
C LYS A 209 -12.26 3.62 -17.56
N ARG A 210 -11.47 4.54 -18.12
CA ARG A 210 -10.02 4.36 -18.27
C ARG A 210 -9.34 4.11 -16.93
N TYR A 211 -8.35 3.25 -16.95
CA TYR A 211 -7.41 3.08 -15.85
C TYR A 211 -6.45 4.27 -15.81
N ILE A 212 -6.04 4.66 -14.60
CA ILE A 212 -5.29 5.91 -14.37
C ILE A 212 -3.80 5.72 -14.64
N ASN A 213 -3.20 4.64 -14.14
CA ASN A 213 -1.78 4.36 -14.35
C ASN A 213 -1.49 2.85 -14.32
N PRO A 214 -0.35 2.40 -14.90
CA PRO A 214 0.03 1.00 -14.96
C PRO A 214 0.18 0.36 -13.57
N ARG A 215 0.80 1.06 -12.61
CA ARG A 215 1.03 0.57 -11.24
C ARG A 215 -0.26 0.21 -10.51
N ASN A 216 -1.20 1.17 -10.41
CA ASN A 216 -2.47 0.95 -9.73
C ASN A 216 -3.33 -0.10 -10.45
N THR A 217 -3.23 -0.14 -11.78
CA THR A 217 -3.91 -1.15 -12.59
C THR A 217 -3.36 -2.54 -12.32
N ALA A 218 -2.03 -2.69 -12.26
CA ALA A 218 -1.40 -3.96 -11.92
C ALA A 218 -1.76 -4.40 -10.49
N ALA A 219 -1.67 -3.50 -9.51
CA ALA A 219 -2.03 -3.77 -8.11
C ALA A 219 -3.49 -4.21 -7.96
N GLY A 220 -4.43 -3.50 -8.60
CA GLY A 220 -5.85 -3.85 -8.59
C GLY A 220 -6.15 -5.15 -9.35
N ALA A 221 -5.39 -5.44 -10.40
CA ALA A 221 -5.54 -6.68 -11.17
C ALA A 221 -5.11 -7.94 -10.40
N VAL A 222 -4.05 -7.84 -9.60
CA VAL A 222 -3.58 -8.97 -8.76
C VAL A 222 -4.55 -9.23 -7.60
N ARG A 223 -5.24 -8.22 -7.10
CA ARG A 223 -6.17 -8.30 -5.96
C ARG A 223 -7.63 -8.49 -6.41
N GLN A 224 -7.86 -9.28 -7.45
CA GLN A 224 -9.20 -9.69 -7.90
C GLN A 224 -9.61 -10.99 -7.17
N LEU A 225 -10.79 -11.00 -6.57
CA LEU A 225 -11.32 -12.20 -5.91
C LEU A 225 -11.53 -13.37 -6.89
N ASP A 226 -11.84 -13.06 -8.14
CA ASP A 226 -11.89 -14.02 -9.25
C ASP A 226 -10.57 -13.98 -10.05
N PRO A 227 -9.74 -15.04 -10.01
CA PRO A 227 -8.51 -15.13 -10.78
C PRO A 227 -8.70 -15.00 -12.30
N ALA A 228 -9.87 -15.35 -12.83
CA ALA A 228 -10.18 -15.18 -14.25
C ALA A 228 -10.13 -13.70 -14.69
N ASN A 229 -10.43 -12.78 -13.78
CA ASN A 229 -10.28 -11.35 -14.05
C ASN A 229 -8.81 -10.91 -14.08
N THR A 230 -7.96 -11.51 -13.24
CA THR A 230 -6.49 -11.30 -13.28
C THR A 230 -5.92 -11.83 -14.59
N ALA A 231 -6.35 -13.03 -15.03
CA ALA A 231 -5.88 -13.66 -16.27
C ALA A 231 -6.13 -12.82 -17.53
N LYS A 232 -7.16 -11.96 -17.52
CA LYS A 232 -7.47 -11.03 -18.64
C LYS A 232 -6.52 -9.84 -18.69
N ARG A 233 -5.65 -9.65 -17.70
CA ARG A 233 -4.73 -8.51 -17.58
C ARG A 233 -3.33 -8.91 -18.05
N PRO A 234 -2.68 -8.10 -18.89
CA PRO A 234 -1.34 -8.39 -19.40
C PRO A 234 -0.26 -8.03 -18.35
N LEU A 235 -0.25 -8.78 -17.25
CA LEU A 235 0.70 -8.58 -16.16
C LEU A 235 2.03 -9.25 -16.45
N ARG A 236 3.12 -8.60 -16.03
CA ARG A 236 4.49 -9.08 -16.11
C ARG A 236 5.14 -9.08 -14.72
N PHE A 237 6.31 -9.69 -14.62
CA PHE A 237 7.01 -9.87 -13.36
C PHE A 237 8.53 -9.70 -13.56
N PHE A 238 9.19 -9.05 -12.60
CA PHE A 238 10.65 -9.10 -12.45
C PHE A 238 11.02 -9.52 -11.02
N ALA A 239 11.92 -10.48 -10.90
CA ALA A 239 12.54 -10.84 -9.64
C ALA A 239 13.70 -9.89 -9.34
N TYR A 240 13.80 -9.45 -8.07
CA TYR A 240 14.86 -8.54 -7.60
C TYR A 240 15.54 -8.98 -6.31
N GLY A 241 15.18 -10.13 -5.77
CA GLY A 241 15.80 -10.66 -4.55
C GLY A 241 15.12 -11.91 -4.03
N ILE A 242 15.57 -12.34 -2.86
CA ILE A 242 15.05 -13.51 -2.16
C ILE A 242 14.66 -13.16 -0.73
N GLY A 243 13.75 -13.94 -0.16
CA GLY A 243 13.46 -14.01 1.26
C GLY A 243 14.08 -15.26 1.89
N GLU A 244 13.24 -16.20 2.37
CA GLU A 244 13.68 -17.47 2.91
C GLU A 244 14.24 -18.36 1.79
N ALA A 245 15.39 -19.00 2.05
CA ALA A 245 15.95 -20.00 1.15
C ALA A 245 16.63 -21.11 1.92
N SER A 246 16.47 -22.35 1.47
CA SER A 246 17.18 -23.51 2.00
C SER A 246 18.36 -23.88 1.09
N GLY A 247 19.46 -24.24 1.71
CA GLY A 247 20.69 -24.64 1.00
C GLY A 247 21.65 -23.47 0.72
N PRO A 248 22.73 -23.75 -0.01
CA PRO A 248 23.79 -22.76 -0.28
C PRO A 248 23.28 -21.70 -1.26
N LEU A 249 23.61 -20.45 -0.95
CA LEU A 249 23.34 -19.29 -1.79
C LEU A 249 24.66 -18.71 -2.31
N PRO A 250 24.65 -18.00 -3.44
CA PRO A 250 25.78 -17.18 -3.87
C PRO A 250 26.19 -16.16 -2.80
N ASP A 251 27.47 -15.76 -2.79
CA ASP A 251 27.99 -14.81 -1.80
C ASP A 251 27.66 -13.34 -2.13
N THR A 252 27.07 -13.09 -3.29
CA THR A 252 26.76 -11.74 -3.78
C THR A 252 25.31 -11.61 -4.18
N HIS A 253 24.75 -10.39 -4.07
CA HIS A 253 23.41 -10.09 -4.53
C HIS A 253 23.27 -10.27 -6.06
N SER A 254 24.27 -9.88 -6.83
CA SER A 254 24.29 -10.13 -8.27
C SER A 254 24.26 -11.63 -8.59
N GLY A 255 24.97 -12.45 -7.83
CA GLY A 255 24.93 -13.91 -7.97
C GLY A 255 23.56 -14.49 -7.62
N ILE A 256 22.84 -13.91 -6.65
CA ILE A 256 21.44 -14.28 -6.39
C ILE A 256 20.57 -13.98 -7.61
N LEU A 257 20.70 -12.81 -8.22
CA LEU A 257 19.94 -12.47 -9.43
C LEU A 257 20.25 -13.42 -10.58
N ASP A 258 21.51 -13.83 -10.74
CA ASP A 258 21.93 -14.82 -11.73
C ASP A 258 21.28 -16.19 -11.44
N LEU A 259 21.24 -16.62 -10.18
CA LEU A 259 20.54 -17.84 -9.75
C LEU A 259 19.05 -17.79 -10.07
N LEU A 260 18.38 -16.66 -9.80
CA LEU A 260 16.97 -16.48 -10.13
C LEU A 260 16.70 -16.55 -11.64
N GLN A 261 17.58 -15.96 -12.44
CA GLN A 261 17.52 -16.04 -13.90
C GLN A 261 17.72 -17.50 -14.39
N GLN A 262 18.70 -18.24 -13.85
CA GLN A 262 18.91 -19.65 -14.13
C GLN A 262 17.72 -20.52 -13.70
N ALA A 263 17.02 -20.11 -12.66
CA ALA A 263 15.80 -20.77 -12.20
C ALA A 263 14.58 -20.50 -13.11
N GLY A 264 14.73 -19.72 -14.19
CA GLY A 264 13.66 -19.41 -15.14
C GLY A 264 12.80 -18.22 -14.76
N LEU A 265 13.20 -17.44 -13.75
CA LEU A 265 12.50 -16.23 -13.35
C LEU A 265 12.98 -15.02 -14.17
N PRO A 266 12.11 -14.13 -14.64
CA PRO A 266 12.50 -12.90 -15.28
C PRO A 266 13.30 -12.01 -14.32
N VAL A 267 14.51 -11.62 -14.72
CA VAL A 267 15.34 -10.64 -14.02
C VAL A 267 15.70 -9.55 -15.02
N SER A 268 15.66 -8.29 -14.60
CA SER A 268 15.99 -7.18 -15.50
C SER A 268 17.41 -7.29 -16.01
N ALA A 269 17.59 -7.05 -17.31
CA ALA A 269 18.90 -6.91 -17.93
C ALA A 269 19.57 -5.56 -17.59
N ASP A 270 18.78 -4.54 -17.23
CA ASP A 270 19.25 -3.21 -16.82
C ASP A 270 19.73 -3.23 -15.36
N ARG A 271 20.73 -4.07 -15.08
CA ARG A 271 21.40 -4.15 -13.79
C ARG A 271 22.91 -4.10 -14.01
N ARG A 272 23.63 -3.50 -13.07
CA ARG A 272 25.10 -3.41 -13.13
C ARG A 272 25.71 -3.66 -11.76
N VAL A 273 26.87 -4.30 -11.75
CA VAL A 273 27.74 -4.31 -10.58
C VAL A 273 28.74 -3.18 -10.76
N VAL A 274 28.78 -2.26 -9.81
CA VAL A 274 29.56 -1.03 -9.87
C VAL A 274 30.35 -0.82 -8.57
N ARG A 275 31.44 -0.02 -8.61
CA ARG A 275 32.28 0.23 -7.45
C ARG A 275 32.37 1.72 -7.15
N GLY A 276 32.10 2.08 -5.91
CA GLY A 276 32.20 3.43 -5.40
C GLY A 276 31.08 4.37 -5.87
N PRO A 277 31.05 5.59 -5.33
CA PRO A 277 29.94 6.53 -5.53
C PRO A 277 29.87 7.12 -6.94
N GLU A 278 31.01 7.30 -7.62
CA GLU A 278 31.05 7.87 -8.98
C GLU A 278 30.34 6.94 -9.98
N ALA A 279 30.57 5.62 -9.85
CA ALA A 279 29.94 4.63 -10.71
C ALA A 279 28.43 4.46 -10.41
N LEU A 280 28.01 4.63 -9.15
CA LEU A 280 26.59 4.70 -8.78
C LEU A 280 25.93 5.94 -9.42
N SER A 281 26.55 7.12 -9.31
CA SER A 281 26.05 8.36 -9.92
C SER A 281 25.96 8.24 -11.45
N ALA A 282 26.97 7.63 -12.08
CA ALA A 282 26.97 7.39 -13.54
C ALA A 282 25.81 6.47 -13.95
N PHE A 283 25.53 5.42 -13.18
CA PHE A 283 24.38 4.54 -13.44
C PHE A 283 23.05 5.29 -13.32
N TYR A 284 22.88 6.11 -12.28
CA TYR A 284 21.69 6.95 -12.11
C TYR A 284 21.44 7.87 -13.31
N VAL A 285 22.48 8.60 -13.74
CA VAL A 285 22.41 9.53 -14.88
C VAL A 285 22.09 8.79 -16.18
N ASP A 286 22.71 7.62 -16.42
CA ASP A 286 22.45 6.79 -17.60
C ASP A 286 20.98 6.33 -17.65
N VAL A 287 20.47 5.79 -16.54
CA VAL A 287 19.08 5.32 -16.46
C VAL A 287 18.10 6.49 -16.56
N ALA A 288 18.40 7.65 -15.93
CA ALA A 288 17.55 8.84 -16.02
C ALA A 288 17.38 9.31 -17.47
N LYS A 289 18.44 9.30 -18.28
CA LYS A 289 18.39 9.64 -19.71
C LYS A 289 17.55 8.66 -20.52
N ARG A 290 17.58 7.38 -20.19
CA ARG A 290 16.87 6.31 -20.90
C ARG A 290 15.46 6.05 -20.37
N ARG A 291 15.05 6.65 -19.24
CA ARG A 291 13.76 6.42 -18.57
C ARG A 291 12.58 6.45 -19.55
N GLY A 292 12.55 7.46 -20.43
CA GLY A 292 11.45 7.66 -21.39
C GLY A 292 11.41 6.63 -22.54
N THR A 293 12.44 5.81 -22.72
CA THR A 293 12.51 4.76 -23.78
C THR A 293 12.23 3.37 -23.24
N LEU A 294 12.13 3.20 -21.93
CA LEU A 294 11.81 1.92 -21.32
C LEU A 294 10.37 1.51 -21.61
N PRO A 295 10.09 0.22 -21.81
CA PRO A 295 8.73 -0.25 -22.10
C PRO A 295 7.83 -0.28 -20.86
N PHE A 296 8.29 0.10 -19.70
CA PHE A 296 7.59 0.14 -18.42
C PHE A 296 8.03 1.34 -17.59
N GLU A 297 7.23 1.69 -16.57
CA GLU A 297 7.55 2.81 -15.68
C GLU A 297 8.54 2.41 -14.59
N ILE A 298 9.43 3.36 -14.27
CA ILE A 298 10.36 3.31 -13.14
C ILE A 298 10.33 4.67 -12.43
N ASP A 299 10.49 4.67 -11.11
CA ASP A 299 10.51 5.90 -10.31
C ASP A 299 11.91 6.27 -9.78
N GLY A 300 12.92 5.45 -10.12
CA GLY A 300 14.30 5.64 -9.71
C GLY A 300 15.18 4.44 -10.00
N VAL A 301 16.24 4.33 -9.24
CA VAL A 301 17.14 3.17 -9.19
C VAL A 301 17.28 2.68 -7.75
N VAL A 302 17.73 1.46 -7.58
CA VAL A 302 18.02 0.87 -6.26
C VAL A 302 19.48 0.48 -6.21
N TYR A 303 20.17 0.87 -5.17
CA TYR A 303 21.53 0.41 -4.88
C TYR A 303 21.50 -0.56 -3.72
N LYS A 304 22.23 -1.65 -3.83
CA LYS A 304 22.39 -2.66 -2.80
C LYS A 304 23.88 -3.00 -2.67
N VAL A 305 24.40 -3.06 -1.46
CA VAL A 305 25.75 -3.59 -1.25
C VAL A 305 25.81 -5.00 -1.81
N ASN A 306 26.78 -5.29 -2.72
CA ASN A 306 26.76 -6.54 -3.48
C ASN A 306 27.15 -7.76 -2.64
N ALA A 307 28.14 -7.64 -1.74
CA ALA A 307 28.57 -8.73 -0.87
C ALA A 307 27.56 -9.01 0.25
N LEU A 308 27.02 -10.23 0.31
CA LEU A 308 26.02 -10.61 1.33
C LEU A 308 26.61 -10.64 2.75
N ALA A 309 27.93 -10.87 2.89
CA ALA A 309 28.60 -10.77 4.18
C ALA A 309 28.50 -9.34 4.74
N LEU A 310 28.74 -8.32 3.91
CA LEU A 310 28.62 -6.91 4.29
C LEU A 310 27.16 -6.50 4.52
N GLN A 311 26.22 -7.07 3.80
CA GLN A 311 24.79 -6.83 4.07
C GLN A 311 24.40 -7.31 5.46
N ARG A 312 24.91 -8.49 5.88
CA ARG A 312 24.66 -9.03 7.23
C ARG A 312 25.30 -8.18 8.32
N GLU A 313 26.50 -7.65 8.07
CA GLU A 313 27.21 -6.76 8.99
C GLU A 313 26.49 -5.43 9.18
N LEU A 314 26.04 -4.80 8.08
CA LEU A 314 25.26 -3.57 8.09
C LEU A 314 23.90 -3.73 8.76
N GLY A 315 23.26 -4.87 8.57
CA GLY A 315 21.98 -5.19 9.18
C GLY A 315 20.84 -4.27 8.75
N PHE A 316 19.91 -4.04 9.70
CA PHE A 316 18.66 -3.31 9.47
C PHE A 316 18.45 -2.22 10.52
N VAL A 317 17.66 -1.21 10.18
CA VAL A 317 17.10 -0.22 11.11
C VAL A 317 15.58 -0.34 11.03
N THR A 318 14.92 -0.66 12.13
CA THR A 318 13.47 -0.82 12.30
C THR A 318 12.74 -1.54 11.16
N ARG A 319 12.64 -0.94 9.97
CA ARG A 319 11.91 -1.47 8.79
C ARG A 319 12.69 -1.32 7.49
N GLU A 320 13.96 -0.96 7.54
CA GLU A 320 14.76 -0.66 6.36
C GLU A 320 16.14 -1.31 6.45
N PRO A 321 16.65 -1.93 5.37
CA PRO A 321 18.02 -2.42 5.30
C PRO A 321 19.00 -1.23 5.22
N ARG A 322 20.09 -1.26 6.00
CA ARG A 322 21.16 -0.26 5.91
C ARG A 322 21.98 -0.39 4.62
N TRP A 323 21.99 -1.58 4.05
CA TRP A 323 22.76 -1.95 2.87
C TRP A 323 22.05 -1.66 1.54
N ALA A 324 20.84 -1.08 1.56
CA ALA A 324 20.11 -0.71 0.35
C ALA A 324 19.50 0.68 0.45
N VAL A 325 19.38 1.34 -0.70
CA VAL A 325 18.69 2.62 -0.84
C VAL A 325 17.98 2.71 -2.18
N ALA A 326 16.81 3.31 -2.19
CA ALA A 326 16.08 3.72 -3.39
C ALA A 326 16.42 5.19 -3.69
N HIS A 327 17.04 5.46 -4.82
CA HIS A 327 17.37 6.80 -5.30
C HIS A 327 16.38 7.18 -6.40
N LYS A 328 15.42 8.03 -6.06
CA LYS A 328 14.34 8.42 -6.97
C LYS A 328 14.81 9.48 -7.97
N PHE A 329 14.19 9.46 -9.16
CA PHE A 329 14.34 10.55 -10.12
C PHE A 329 13.57 11.79 -9.66
N PRO A 330 13.99 12.99 -10.11
CA PRO A 330 13.15 14.16 -9.97
C PRO A 330 11.75 13.89 -10.51
N ALA A 331 10.74 14.38 -9.80
CA ALA A 331 9.37 14.30 -10.28
C ALA A 331 9.26 15.04 -11.63
N GLN A 332 8.54 14.43 -12.58
CA GLN A 332 8.30 15.06 -13.86
C GLN A 332 7.45 16.33 -13.65
N GLU A 333 7.86 17.42 -14.26
CA GLU A 333 7.16 18.69 -14.24
C GLU A 333 6.53 18.97 -15.61
N GLN A 334 5.32 19.52 -15.60
CA GLN A 334 4.62 19.94 -16.80
C GLN A 334 3.95 21.30 -16.59
N LEU A 335 3.71 21.99 -17.70
CA LEU A 335 3.00 23.26 -17.68
C LEU A 335 1.50 23.03 -17.94
N THR A 336 0.68 23.73 -17.15
CA THR A 336 -0.76 23.78 -17.36
C THR A 336 -1.32 25.12 -16.89
N THR A 337 -2.63 25.33 -17.07
CA THR A 337 -3.32 26.56 -16.68
C THR A 337 -4.30 26.28 -15.54
N VAL A 338 -4.39 27.18 -14.57
CA VAL A 338 -5.39 27.15 -13.50
C VAL A 338 -6.72 27.64 -14.03
N GLU A 339 -7.73 26.78 -14.09
CA GLU A 339 -9.09 27.12 -14.56
C GLU A 339 -9.92 27.75 -13.44
N SER A 340 -9.85 27.17 -12.23
CA SER A 340 -10.50 27.68 -11.01
C SER A 340 -9.74 27.27 -9.77
N ILE A 341 -10.05 27.88 -8.62
CA ILE A 341 -9.59 27.44 -7.30
C ILE A 341 -10.84 27.17 -6.45
N ASP A 342 -11.13 25.92 -6.23
CA ASP A 342 -12.26 25.46 -5.41
C ASP A 342 -11.82 25.27 -3.96
N VAL A 343 -12.76 25.34 -3.02
CA VAL A 343 -12.49 25.14 -1.59
C VAL A 343 -13.25 23.93 -1.10
N TYR A 344 -12.53 22.92 -0.65
CA TYR A 344 -13.09 21.69 -0.06
C TYR A 344 -13.11 21.78 1.46
N VAL A 345 -14.21 21.31 2.04
CA VAL A 345 -14.41 21.29 3.50
C VAL A 345 -14.20 19.88 4.01
N GLY A 346 -13.17 19.70 4.84
CA GLY A 346 -12.87 18.42 5.47
C GLY A 346 -13.67 18.16 6.75
N ARG A 347 -13.51 16.96 7.33
CA ARG A 347 -14.18 16.47 8.54
C ARG A 347 -14.15 17.45 9.73
N THR A 348 -13.01 18.07 9.96
CA THR A 348 -12.81 19.02 11.07
C THR A 348 -13.15 20.46 10.71
N GLY A 349 -13.92 20.66 9.64
CA GLY A 349 -14.22 21.98 9.10
C GLY A 349 -13.06 22.62 8.33
N LYS A 350 -11.90 21.97 8.24
CA LYS A 350 -10.74 22.53 7.52
C LYS A 350 -11.10 22.85 6.07
N LEU A 351 -10.87 24.11 5.66
CA LEU A 351 -10.98 24.54 4.29
C LEU A 351 -9.65 24.32 3.57
N THR A 352 -9.71 23.58 2.46
CA THR A 352 -8.54 23.25 1.66
C THR A 352 -8.75 23.77 0.23
N PRO A 353 -7.99 24.78 -0.21
CA PRO A 353 -8.05 25.23 -1.59
C PRO A 353 -7.39 24.20 -2.52
N VAL A 354 -8.04 23.96 -3.66
CA VAL A 354 -7.60 23.02 -4.70
C VAL A 354 -7.73 23.70 -6.05
N ALA A 355 -6.62 23.81 -6.77
CA ALA A 355 -6.64 24.32 -8.14
C ALA A 355 -7.22 23.27 -9.09
N ARG A 356 -8.21 23.67 -9.89
CA ARG A 356 -8.64 22.98 -11.10
C ARG A 356 -7.72 23.37 -12.23
N LEU A 357 -7.26 22.41 -12.98
CA LEU A 357 -6.24 22.58 -14.00
C LEU A 357 -6.76 22.13 -15.35
N VAL A 358 -6.37 22.80 -16.40
CA VAL A 358 -6.47 22.23 -17.75
C VAL A 358 -5.77 20.87 -17.71
N PRO A 359 -6.43 19.77 -18.16
CA PRO A 359 -5.87 18.43 -18.06
C PRO A 359 -4.47 18.35 -18.66
N VAL A 360 -3.50 17.86 -17.89
CA VAL A 360 -2.11 17.71 -18.31
C VAL A 360 -1.55 16.35 -17.90
N PHE A 361 -0.79 15.73 -18.79
CA PHE A 361 -0.18 14.43 -18.49
C PHE A 361 1.15 14.62 -17.75
N VAL A 362 1.23 14.13 -16.50
CA VAL A 362 2.40 14.25 -15.62
C VAL A 362 2.68 12.94 -14.92
N GLY A 363 3.88 12.39 -15.08
CA GLY A 363 4.30 11.19 -14.35
C GLY A 363 3.32 10.02 -14.52
N GLY A 364 2.95 9.71 -15.78
CA GLY A 364 2.11 8.55 -16.08
C GLY A 364 0.60 8.74 -15.83
N VAL A 365 0.12 9.93 -15.41
CA VAL A 365 -1.31 10.19 -15.18
C VAL A 365 -1.74 11.55 -15.73
N THR A 366 -3.05 11.69 -16.07
CA THR A 366 -3.63 12.98 -16.37
C THR A 366 -4.04 13.68 -15.07
N VAL A 367 -3.40 14.81 -14.81
CA VAL A 367 -3.67 15.68 -13.66
C VAL A 367 -4.68 16.74 -14.06
N THR A 368 -5.78 16.82 -13.32
CA THR A 368 -6.85 17.82 -13.48
C THR A 368 -7.00 18.70 -12.24
N ASN A 369 -6.39 18.31 -11.12
CA ASN A 369 -6.47 19.03 -9.85
C ASN A 369 -5.13 18.98 -9.14
N ALA A 370 -4.78 20.06 -8.42
CA ALA A 370 -3.62 20.12 -7.55
C ALA A 370 -3.98 20.78 -6.21
N THR A 371 -3.55 20.18 -5.10
CA THR A 371 -3.78 20.77 -3.79
C THR A 371 -2.93 22.03 -3.59
N LEU A 372 -3.54 23.05 -2.97
CA LEU A 372 -2.86 24.26 -2.53
C LEU A 372 -2.71 24.30 -0.99
N HIS A 373 -3.06 23.20 -0.29
CA HIS A 373 -2.90 22.96 1.14
C HIS A 373 -3.63 23.92 2.07
N ASN A 374 -3.40 25.22 1.97
CA ASN A 374 -4.02 26.29 2.77
C ASN A 374 -3.85 27.66 2.08
N GLU A 375 -4.47 28.69 2.64
CA GLU A 375 -4.42 30.05 2.11
C GLU A 375 -3.00 30.63 2.08
N ASP A 376 -2.18 30.34 3.10
CA ASP A 376 -0.81 30.84 3.18
C ASP A 376 0.05 30.31 2.04
N GLU A 377 -0.13 29.05 1.67
CA GLU A 377 0.53 28.43 0.52
C GLU A 377 0.07 29.04 -0.80
N VAL A 378 -1.24 29.33 -0.94
CA VAL A 378 -1.74 30.04 -2.14
C VAL A 378 -1.08 31.40 -2.26
N ARG A 379 -1.03 32.16 -1.17
CA ARG A 379 -0.38 33.49 -1.13
C ARG A 379 1.12 33.40 -1.36
N ARG A 380 1.79 32.47 -0.70
CA ARG A 380 3.24 32.25 -0.84
C ARG A 380 3.64 31.91 -2.28
N LYS A 381 2.83 31.09 -2.96
CA LYS A 381 3.05 30.73 -4.38
C LYS A 381 2.48 31.76 -5.34
N ASP A 382 1.70 32.72 -4.85
CA ASP A 382 1.00 33.75 -5.63
C ASP A 382 0.17 33.16 -6.77
N VAL A 383 -0.65 32.15 -6.48
CA VAL A 383 -1.45 31.44 -7.50
C VAL A 383 -2.75 32.19 -7.76
N HIS A 384 -2.99 32.53 -9.01
CA HIS A 384 -4.21 33.19 -9.49
C HIS A 384 -4.95 32.29 -10.48
N VAL A 385 -6.26 32.49 -10.62
CA VAL A 385 -7.04 31.88 -11.69
C VAL A 385 -6.59 32.44 -13.03
N GLY A 386 -6.35 31.56 -13.99
CA GLY A 386 -5.79 31.88 -15.29
C GLY A 386 -4.26 31.78 -15.40
N ASP A 387 -3.55 31.60 -14.28
CA ASP A 387 -2.10 31.47 -14.30
C ASP A 387 -1.63 30.23 -15.04
N THR A 388 -0.52 30.38 -15.78
CA THR A 388 0.27 29.24 -16.21
C THR A 388 1.14 28.78 -15.03
N VAL A 389 1.02 27.50 -14.67
CA VAL A 389 1.70 26.91 -13.52
C VAL A 389 2.52 25.69 -13.91
N VAL A 390 3.60 25.46 -13.17
CA VAL A 390 4.35 24.22 -13.21
C VAL A 390 3.76 23.27 -12.21
N VAL A 391 3.33 22.09 -12.65
CA VAL A 391 2.77 21.03 -11.80
C VAL A 391 3.66 19.81 -11.80
N ARG A 392 3.73 19.12 -10.66
CA ARG A 392 4.38 17.83 -10.49
C ARG A 392 3.54 16.91 -9.61
N ARG A 393 3.90 15.63 -9.56
CA ARG A 393 3.35 14.67 -8.59
C ARG A 393 4.35 14.47 -7.46
N ALA A 394 4.06 15.00 -6.28
CA ALA A 394 4.89 14.80 -5.09
C ALA A 394 4.90 13.33 -4.70
N GLY A 395 6.08 12.73 -4.64
CA GLY A 395 6.24 11.31 -4.34
C GLY A 395 5.56 10.37 -5.33
N ASP A 396 5.34 10.81 -6.57
CA ASP A 396 4.58 10.15 -7.63
C ASP A 396 3.11 9.83 -7.27
N VAL A 397 2.55 10.51 -6.27
CA VAL A 397 1.18 10.28 -5.78
C VAL A 397 0.31 11.53 -5.84
N ILE A 398 0.72 12.64 -5.19
CA ILE A 398 -0.13 13.82 -4.98
C ILE A 398 0.25 14.93 -5.96
N PRO A 399 -0.66 15.39 -6.85
CA PRO A 399 -0.41 16.53 -7.70
C PRO A 399 -0.29 17.82 -6.87
N GLU A 400 0.74 18.59 -7.12
CA GLU A 400 0.96 19.90 -6.52
C GLU A 400 1.46 20.94 -7.53
N ILE A 401 1.12 22.21 -7.30
CA ILE A 401 1.70 23.33 -8.03
C ILE A 401 3.08 23.62 -7.42
N VAL A 402 4.13 23.52 -8.24
CA VAL A 402 5.51 23.84 -7.83
C VAL A 402 5.70 25.35 -7.77
N ARG A 403 5.38 26.04 -8.88
CA ARG A 403 5.51 27.49 -9.04
C ARG A 403 4.59 28.02 -10.12
N VAL A 404 4.32 29.29 -10.07
CA VAL A 404 3.64 30.07 -11.11
C VAL A 404 4.69 30.60 -12.11
N LEU A 405 4.27 30.89 -13.34
CA LEU A 405 5.03 31.66 -14.34
C LEU A 405 4.40 33.05 -14.47
N PRO A 406 4.85 34.05 -13.66
CA PRO A 406 4.23 35.37 -13.64
C PRO A 406 4.28 36.10 -14.99
N GLU A 407 5.32 35.79 -15.79
CA GLU A 407 5.49 36.33 -17.15
C GLU A 407 4.42 35.85 -18.14
N ARG A 408 3.66 34.80 -17.81
CA ARG A 408 2.55 34.25 -18.60
C ARG A 408 1.18 34.50 -17.99
N ARG A 409 1.12 35.30 -16.93
CA ARG A 409 -0.15 35.65 -16.26
C ARG A 409 -1.02 36.50 -17.17
N PRO A 410 -2.28 36.11 -17.42
CA PRO A 410 -3.18 36.93 -18.24
C PRO A 410 -3.52 38.24 -17.53
N PRO A 411 -3.74 39.33 -18.30
CA PRO A 411 -4.21 40.60 -17.73
C PRO A 411 -5.55 40.39 -16.99
N GLY A 412 -5.65 40.92 -15.76
CA GLY A 412 -6.88 40.81 -14.95
C GLY A 412 -7.04 39.52 -14.18
N ALA A 413 -6.01 38.69 -14.11
CA ALA A 413 -6.02 37.51 -13.23
C ALA A 413 -6.28 37.92 -11.77
N LYS A 414 -7.25 37.25 -11.12
CA LYS A 414 -7.65 37.59 -9.74
C LYS A 414 -6.93 36.70 -8.73
N ALA A 415 -6.40 37.36 -7.69
CA ALA A 415 -5.84 36.64 -6.54
C ALA A 415 -6.94 35.83 -5.85
N PHE A 416 -6.59 34.66 -5.36
CA PHE A 416 -7.50 33.84 -4.56
C PHE A 416 -7.71 34.49 -3.19
N VAL A 417 -8.97 34.52 -2.76
CA VAL A 417 -9.37 34.97 -1.43
C VAL A 417 -10.13 33.84 -0.77
N MET A 418 -9.73 33.46 0.44
CA MET A 418 -10.45 32.44 1.21
C MET A 418 -11.86 32.95 1.53
N PRO A 419 -12.91 32.17 1.27
CA PRO A 419 -14.27 32.60 1.58
C PRO A 419 -14.47 32.77 3.09
N THR A 420 -15.23 33.81 3.48
CA THR A 420 -15.61 34.08 4.88
C THR A 420 -16.81 33.29 5.34
N SER A 421 -17.55 32.70 4.40
CA SER A 421 -18.65 31.77 4.64
C SER A 421 -18.36 30.41 3.96
N CYS A 422 -18.78 29.35 4.60
CA CYS A 422 -18.57 27.98 4.13
C CYS A 422 -19.32 27.72 2.81
N PRO A 423 -18.65 27.24 1.75
CA PRO A 423 -19.30 26.96 0.47
C PRO A 423 -20.37 25.85 0.55
N GLU A 424 -20.30 24.99 1.58
CA GLU A 424 -21.18 23.83 1.74
C GLU A 424 -22.44 24.12 2.60
N CYS A 425 -22.32 24.99 3.61
CA CYS A 425 -23.41 25.21 4.57
C CYS A 425 -23.71 26.66 4.90
N GLY A 426 -22.93 27.61 4.36
CA GLY A 426 -23.09 29.06 4.63
C GLY A 426 -22.63 29.53 6.02
N SER A 427 -22.23 28.64 6.92
CA SER A 427 -21.74 29.02 8.25
C SER A 427 -20.42 29.79 8.16
N ASP A 428 -20.11 30.56 9.19
CA ASP A 428 -18.88 31.35 9.24
C ASP A 428 -17.62 30.49 9.09
N VAL A 429 -16.65 31.06 8.41
CA VAL A 429 -15.29 30.50 8.29
C VAL A 429 -14.36 31.33 9.17
N VAL A 430 -13.76 30.68 10.16
CA VAL A 430 -12.88 31.31 11.14
C VAL A 430 -11.47 30.73 11.02
N ARG A 431 -10.49 31.61 11.09
CA ARG A 431 -9.08 31.25 11.26
C ARG A 431 -8.61 31.74 12.62
N LEU A 432 -8.22 30.81 13.49
CA LEU A 432 -7.70 31.18 14.81
C LEU A 432 -6.29 31.76 14.68
N GLU A 433 -5.97 32.67 15.60
CA GLU A 433 -4.63 33.28 15.66
C GLU A 433 -3.56 32.18 15.85
N GLY A 434 -2.51 32.23 15.04
CA GLY A 434 -1.44 31.19 15.03
C GLY A 434 -1.77 29.91 14.25
N GLU A 435 -2.98 29.72 13.73
CA GLU A 435 -3.30 28.60 12.84
C GLU A 435 -3.15 28.97 11.35
N ALA A 436 -2.53 28.07 10.57
CA ALA A 436 -2.42 28.21 9.12
C ALA A 436 -3.70 27.86 8.37
N VAL A 437 -4.76 27.42 9.07
CA VAL A 437 -5.93 26.77 8.48
C VAL A 437 -7.21 27.48 8.88
N ALA A 438 -7.97 27.92 7.87
CA ALA A 438 -9.35 28.40 8.04
C ALA A 438 -10.34 27.22 8.21
N ARG A 439 -11.39 27.40 9.02
CA ARG A 439 -12.36 26.35 9.35
C ARG A 439 -13.78 26.85 9.31
N CYS A 440 -14.67 26.00 8.77
CA CYS A 440 -16.10 26.16 8.89
C CYS A 440 -16.53 25.85 10.34
N THR A 441 -17.33 26.74 10.92
CA THR A 441 -17.89 26.60 12.28
C THR A 441 -19.14 25.73 12.34
N GLY A 442 -19.69 25.31 11.20
CA GLY A 442 -20.99 24.63 11.09
C GLY A 442 -21.04 23.21 11.69
N GLY A 443 -19.91 22.61 12.07
CA GLY A 443 -19.90 21.28 12.69
C GLY A 443 -20.74 20.25 11.92
N LEU A 444 -21.57 19.46 12.61
CA LEU A 444 -22.46 18.46 12.01
C LEU A 444 -23.63 19.06 11.21
N VAL A 445 -23.89 20.37 11.30
CA VAL A 445 -24.85 21.03 10.41
C VAL A 445 -24.30 21.11 8.99
N CYS A 446 -23.00 21.22 8.84
CA CYS A 446 -22.33 21.22 7.54
C CYS A 446 -22.37 19.81 6.90
N PRO A 447 -22.99 19.65 5.71
CA PRO A 447 -23.09 18.34 5.04
C PRO A 447 -21.72 17.70 4.79
N ALA A 448 -20.72 18.49 4.38
CA ALA A 448 -19.37 17.99 4.14
C ALA A 448 -18.70 17.48 5.42
N GLN A 449 -18.82 18.18 6.52
CA GLN A 449 -18.29 17.74 7.82
C GLN A 449 -19.02 16.47 8.29
N ARG A 450 -20.33 16.40 8.11
CA ARG A 450 -21.17 15.25 8.44
C ARG A 450 -20.74 14.02 7.66
N LYS A 451 -20.63 14.11 6.33
CA LYS A 451 -20.17 13.01 5.45
C LYS A 451 -18.82 12.47 5.91
N GLN A 452 -17.86 13.35 6.11
CA GLN A 452 -16.51 12.96 6.55
C GLN A 452 -16.46 12.41 7.97
N SER A 453 -17.34 12.88 8.86
CA SER A 453 -17.48 12.36 10.22
C SER A 453 -18.03 10.94 10.22
N LEU A 454 -19.03 10.65 9.39
CA LEU A 454 -19.62 9.31 9.21
C LEU A 454 -18.61 8.33 8.61
N LEU A 455 -17.84 8.75 7.61
CA LEU A 455 -16.76 7.94 7.02
C LEU A 455 -15.68 7.60 8.03
N HIS A 456 -15.29 8.58 8.85
CA HIS A 456 -14.33 8.31 9.92
C HIS A 456 -14.90 7.33 10.94
N PHE A 457 -16.15 7.54 11.38
CA PHE A 457 -16.84 6.67 12.32
C PHE A 457 -16.92 5.23 11.81
N ALA A 458 -17.25 5.05 10.54
CA ALA A 458 -17.34 3.73 9.90
C ALA A 458 -15.99 3.08 9.60
N SER A 459 -14.89 3.83 9.62
CA SER A 459 -13.58 3.35 9.17
C SER A 459 -13.08 2.12 9.95
N ARG A 460 -12.23 1.30 9.32
CA ARG A 460 -11.66 0.06 9.88
C ARG A 460 -11.01 0.24 11.26
N ARG A 461 -10.41 1.39 11.52
CA ARG A 461 -9.75 1.70 12.81
C ARG A 461 -10.70 2.24 13.87
N ALA A 462 -11.88 2.68 13.46
CA ALA A 462 -12.97 3.16 14.34
C ALA A 462 -13.99 2.05 14.57
N MET A 463 -15.22 2.18 14.09
CA MET A 463 -16.28 1.19 14.32
C MET A 463 -16.27 0.01 13.36
N ASP A 464 -15.46 0.06 12.28
CA ASP A 464 -15.25 -1.02 11.30
C ASP A 464 -16.54 -1.49 10.62
N ILE A 465 -17.27 -0.55 10.07
CA ILE A 465 -18.53 -0.85 9.36
C ILE A 465 -18.21 -1.09 7.89
N GLU A 466 -18.09 -2.36 7.53
CA GLU A 466 -17.80 -2.76 6.15
C GLU A 466 -18.97 -2.41 5.21
N GLY A 467 -18.63 -1.97 4.00
CA GLY A 467 -19.61 -1.58 2.97
C GLY A 467 -20.12 -0.14 3.09
N LEU A 468 -19.86 0.58 4.18
CA LEU A 468 -20.22 1.98 4.35
C LEU A 468 -19.12 2.92 3.81
N GLY A 469 -18.94 2.92 2.49
CA GLY A 469 -17.95 3.77 1.79
C GLY A 469 -18.50 5.12 1.36
N ASP A 470 -17.61 5.96 0.73
CA ASP A 470 -17.88 7.35 0.33
C ASP A 470 -19.23 7.52 -0.39
N LYS A 471 -19.47 6.70 -1.44
CA LYS A 471 -20.69 6.82 -2.26
C LYS A 471 -21.98 6.53 -1.50
N LEU A 472 -21.94 5.57 -0.57
CA LEU A 472 -23.12 5.23 0.22
C LEU A 472 -23.38 6.31 1.28
N VAL A 473 -22.33 6.80 1.93
CA VAL A 473 -22.44 7.90 2.90
C VAL A 473 -22.94 9.17 2.20
N ASP A 474 -22.49 9.48 0.99
CA ASP A 474 -23.00 10.59 0.19
C ASP A 474 -24.52 10.48 -0.01
N GLN A 475 -24.99 9.33 -0.50
CA GLN A 475 -26.42 9.11 -0.72
C GLN A 475 -27.24 9.19 0.58
N LEU A 476 -26.73 8.61 1.67
CA LEU A 476 -27.42 8.64 2.97
C LEU A 476 -27.59 10.05 3.53
N VAL A 477 -26.55 10.88 3.39
CA VAL A 477 -26.60 12.28 3.86
C VAL A 477 -27.45 13.15 2.94
N ASP A 478 -27.32 13.00 1.62
CA ASP A 478 -28.05 13.79 0.64
C ASP A 478 -29.56 13.45 0.65
N ALA A 479 -29.91 12.18 0.86
CA ALA A 479 -31.29 11.73 1.09
C ALA A 479 -31.81 12.07 2.50
N GLN A 480 -31.02 12.72 3.35
CA GLN A 480 -31.37 13.06 4.75
C GLN A 480 -31.74 11.86 5.64
N LEU A 481 -31.33 10.64 5.25
CA LEU A 481 -31.55 9.42 6.03
C LEU A 481 -30.64 9.34 7.27
N VAL A 482 -29.46 9.96 7.21
CA VAL A 482 -28.47 9.96 8.28
C VAL A 482 -27.97 11.39 8.54
N ARG A 483 -28.14 11.85 9.77
CA ARG A 483 -27.66 13.16 10.24
C ARG A 483 -26.55 13.02 11.30
N THR A 484 -26.59 11.94 12.06
CA THR A 484 -25.63 11.62 13.13
C THR A 484 -25.17 10.17 13.01
N PRO A 485 -24.04 9.79 13.60
CA PRO A 485 -23.61 8.39 13.63
C PRO A 485 -24.64 7.44 14.25
N ALA A 486 -25.46 7.89 15.19
CA ALA A 486 -26.50 7.07 15.80
C ALA A 486 -27.61 6.68 14.82
N ASP A 487 -27.85 7.50 13.78
CA ASP A 487 -28.89 7.22 12.78
C ASP A 487 -28.51 6.02 11.90
N LEU A 488 -27.21 5.71 11.76
CA LEU A 488 -26.74 4.51 11.04
C LEU A 488 -27.37 3.25 11.61
N TYR A 489 -27.48 3.15 12.93
CA TYR A 489 -28.02 1.99 13.65
C TYR A 489 -29.55 1.86 13.59
N ARG A 490 -30.23 2.86 12.99
CA ARG A 490 -31.68 2.85 12.73
C ARG A 490 -32.03 2.51 11.29
N LEU A 491 -31.00 2.34 10.41
CA LEU A 491 -31.20 1.98 9.02
C LEU A 491 -31.66 0.53 8.89
N GLY A 492 -32.72 0.33 8.11
CA GLY A 492 -33.18 -1.00 7.72
C GLY A 492 -32.76 -1.36 6.30
N VAL A 493 -32.87 -2.65 5.94
CA VAL A 493 -32.56 -3.14 4.59
C VAL A 493 -33.33 -2.38 3.52
N ALA A 494 -34.62 -2.09 3.74
CA ALA A 494 -35.46 -1.37 2.79
C ALA A 494 -34.96 0.07 2.51
N ASN A 495 -34.43 0.78 3.52
CA ASN A 495 -33.88 2.11 3.34
C ASN A 495 -32.64 2.09 2.43
N LEU A 496 -31.78 1.08 2.63
CA LEU A 496 -30.56 0.94 1.86
C LEU A 496 -30.83 0.41 0.44
N ALA A 497 -31.71 -0.55 0.28
CA ALA A 497 -32.05 -1.13 -1.01
C ALA A 497 -32.74 -0.12 -1.96
N ALA A 498 -33.31 0.97 -1.43
CA ALA A 498 -33.88 2.06 -2.22
C ALA A 498 -32.82 3.01 -2.80
N LEU A 499 -31.55 2.89 -2.41
CA LEU A 499 -30.46 3.74 -2.88
C LEU A 499 -29.88 3.22 -4.21
N GLU A 500 -29.26 4.13 -4.97
CA GLU A 500 -28.66 3.77 -6.26
C GLU A 500 -27.58 2.68 -6.13
N ARG A 501 -27.66 1.65 -6.98
CA ARG A 501 -26.72 0.52 -7.06
C ARG A 501 -26.63 -0.33 -5.78
N MET A 502 -27.67 -0.31 -4.95
CA MET A 502 -27.77 -1.11 -3.74
C MET A 502 -28.82 -2.22 -3.92
N ALA A 503 -28.37 -3.46 -4.13
CA ALA A 503 -29.25 -4.61 -4.16
C ALA A 503 -29.54 -5.12 -2.73
N ASP A 504 -30.65 -5.87 -2.55
CA ASP A 504 -31.10 -6.40 -1.22
C ASP A 504 -29.99 -7.11 -0.47
N LYS A 505 -29.17 -7.94 -1.14
CA LYS A 505 -28.05 -8.66 -0.52
C LYS A 505 -26.98 -7.70 -0.01
N SER A 506 -26.64 -6.67 -0.78
CA SER A 506 -25.66 -5.66 -0.38
C SER A 506 -26.18 -4.82 0.78
N ALA A 507 -27.46 -4.43 0.73
CA ALA A 507 -28.13 -3.73 1.81
C ALA A 507 -28.14 -4.56 3.11
N ALA A 508 -28.49 -5.84 3.03
CA ALA A 508 -28.47 -6.76 4.18
C ALA A 508 -27.06 -6.91 4.78
N ASN A 509 -26.01 -6.99 3.96
CA ASN A 509 -24.64 -7.06 4.42
C ASN A 509 -24.22 -5.79 5.19
N VAL A 510 -24.58 -4.61 4.68
CA VAL A 510 -24.28 -3.33 5.35
C VAL A 510 -25.03 -3.24 6.70
N VAL A 511 -26.31 -3.62 6.76
CA VAL A 511 -27.07 -3.66 8.03
C VAL A 511 -26.43 -4.61 9.02
N ALA A 512 -25.99 -5.80 8.56
CA ALA A 512 -25.31 -6.77 9.42
C ALA A 512 -23.96 -6.22 9.94
N ALA A 513 -23.18 -5.51 9.10
CA ALA A 513 -21.94 -4.87 9.51
C ALA A 513 -22.19 -3.74 10.53
N ILE A 514 -23.25 -2.93 10.34
CA ILE A 514 -23.66 -1.92 11.31
C ILE A 514 -24.03 -2.57 12.65
N ASP A 515 -24.82 -3.65 12.64
CA ASP A 515 -25.21 -4.36 13.86
C ASP A 515 -24.00 -4.98 14.58
N ALA A 516 -23.08 -5.59 13.83
CA ALA A 516 -21.86 -6.17 14.38
C ALA A 516 -20.96 -5.11 15.05
N SER A 517 -20.95 -3.88 14.53
CA SER A 517 -20.16 -2.77 15.08
C SER A 517 -20.63 -2.26 16.43
N LYS A 518 -21.82 -2.67 16.91
CA LYS A 518 -22.32 -2.31 18.24
C LYS A 518 -21.42 -2.83 19.37
N ASP A 519 -20.80 -3.99 19.18
CA ASP A 519 -19.84 -4.57 20.11
C ASP A 519 -18.42 -4.11 19.75
N THR A 520 -17.90 -3.16 20.51
CA THR A 520 -16.59 -2.53 20.23
C THR A 520 -15.74 -2.43 21.50
N THR A 521 -14.62 -1.72 21.45
CA THR A 521 -13.79 -1.37 22.62
C THR A 521 -13.91 0.12 22.91
N LEU A 522 -13.74 0.52 24.19
CA LEU A 522 -13.76 1.94 24.57
C LEU A 522 -12.73 2.76 23.76
N ALA A 523 -11.55 2.21 23.50
CA ALA A 523 -10.52 2.87 22.70
C ALA A 523 -10.97 3.16 21.26
N ARG A 524 -11.60 2.17 20.61
CA ARG A 524 -12.12 2.33 19.23
C ARG A 524 -13.29 3.33 19.21
N PHE A 525 -14.16 3.28 20.20
CA PHE A 525 -15.27 4.22 20.32
C PHE A 525 -14.78 5.66 20.51
N VAL A 526 -13.84 5.90 21.43
CA VAL A 526 -13.24 7.24 21.64
C VAL A 526 -12.56 7.75 20.36
N TYR A 527 -11.86 6.88 19.63
CA TYR A 527 -11.29 7.24 18.34
C TYR A 527 -12.37 7.56 17.30
N ALA A 528 -13.46 6.79 17.27
CA ALA A 528 -14.60 6.97 16.35
C ALA A 528 -15.34 8.30 16.55
N LEU A 529 -15.36 8.84 17.76
CA LEU A 529 -15.93 10.17 18.05
C LEU A 529 -15.22 11.30 17.28
N GLY A 530 -14.01 11.06 16.79
CA GLY A 530 -13.28 12.01 15.94
C GLY A 530 -12.83 13.28 16.67
N ILE A 531 -12.60 13.21 17.98
CA ILE A 531 -12.11 14.32 18.80
C ILE A 531 -10.79 14.83 18.19
N ARG A 532 -10.71 16.14 18.05
CA ARG A 532 -9.54 16.79 17.43
C ARG A 532 -8.25 16.42 18.17
N HIS A 533 -7.21 16.09 17.44
CA HIS A 533 -5.90 15.63 17.93
C HIS A 533 -5.88 14.26 18.63
N VAL A 534 -7.04 13.63 18.86
CA VAL A 534 -7.09 12.27 19.41
C VAL A 534 -6.89 11.26 18.28
N GLY A 535 -5.70 10.67 18.26
CA GLY A 535 -5.38 9.55 17.38
C GLY A 535 -5.70 8.20 18.04
N GLU A 536 -5.50 7.11 17.32
CA GLU A 536 -5.75 5.74 17.80
C GLU A 536 -4.94 5.40 19.08
N ALA A 537 -3.65 5.79 19.12
CA ALA A 537 -2.81 5.58 20.30
C ALA A 537 -3.32 6.35 21.51
N THR A 538 -3.63 7.63 21.32
CA THR A 538 -4.18 8.49 22.38
C THR A 538 -5.52 7.97 22.90
N ALA A 539 -6.42 7.55 21.99
CA ALA A 539 -7.72 6.97 22.38
C ALA A 539 -7.54 5.71 23.25
N ARG A 540 -6.53 4.89 22.96
CA ARG A 540 -6.18 3.70 23.75
C ARG A 540 -5.66 4.06 25.13
N ASP A 541 -4.78 5.07 25.20
CA ASP A 541 -4.22 5.52 26.49
C ASP A 541 -5.27 6.19 27.36
N LEU A 542 -6.19 6.98 26.77
CA LEU A 542 -7.37 7.54 27.46
C LEU A 542 -8.29 6.43 27.99
N ALA A 543 -8.63 5.45 27.16
CA ALA A 543 -9.50 4.33 27.56
C ALA A 543 -8.89 3.53 28.71
N ARG A 544 -7.58 3.30 28.69
CA ARG A 544 -6.86 2.59 29.75
C ARG A 544 -6.82 3.39 31.05
N HIS A 545 -6.50 4.69 30.96
CA HIS A 545 -6.34 5.57 32.13
C HIS A 545 -7.66 5.76 32.88
N PHE A 546 -8.74 6.04 32.13
CA PHE A 546 -10.05 6.32 32.73
C PHE A 546 -10.89 5.06 32.99
N GLY A 547 -10.62 3.95 32.27
CA GLY A 547 -11.31 2.68 32.42
C GLY A 547 -12.76 2.66 31.92
N GLY A 548 -13.45 3.79 31.96
CA GLY A 548 -14.83 3.98 31.54
C GLY A 548 -15.06 5.31 30.84
N LEU A 549 -16.09 5.37 29.98
CA LEU A 549 -16.38 6.57 29.20
C LEU A 549 -16.87 7.73 30.07
N ASP A 550 -17.68 7.47 31.07
CA ASP A 550 -18.24 8.54 31.95
C ASP A 550 -17.14 9.24 32.74
N ALA A 551 -16.11 8.49 33.17
CA ALA A 551 -14.94 9.06 33.81
C ALA A 551 -14.15 9.99 32.87
N LEU A 552 -14.01 9.59 31.61
CA LEU A 552 -13.38 10.42 30.57
C LEU A 552 -14.21 11.66 30.23
N MET A 553 -15.51 11.52 30.05
CA MET A 553 -16.43 12.63 29.72
C MET A 553 -16.49 13.73 30.79
N ASN A 554 -16.24 13.36 32.04
CA ASN A 554 -16.26 14.26 33.19
C ASN A 554 -14.85 14.65 33.68
N ALA A 555 -13.80 14.28 32.93
CA ALA A 555 -12.44 14.61 33.28
C ALA A 555 -12.14 16.11 33.09
N THR A 556 -11.47 16.72 34.07
CA THR A 556 -10.93 18.08 33.93
C THR A 556 -9.67 18.09 33.08
N ALA A 557 -9.29 19.27 32.58
CA ALA A 557 -8.05 19.40 31.80
C ALA A 557 -6.82 18.93 32.58
N GLU A 558 -6.77 19.17 33.90
CA GLU A 558 -5.68 18.72 34.77
C GLU A 558 -5.60 17.19 34.82
N ARG A 559 -6.72 16.51 34.97
CA ARG A 559 -6.76 15.03 34.96
C ARG A 559 -6.41 14.44 33.60
N LEU A 560 -6.76 15.12 32.51
CA LEU A 560 -6.36 14.71 31.16
C LEU A 560 -4.84 14.81 30.95
N LEU A 561 -4.17 15.79 31.58
CA LEU A 561 -2.72 15.91 31.55
C LEU A 561 -1.97 14.79 32.28
N GLU A 562 -2.63 14.02 33.14
CA GLU A 562 -2.06 12.84 33.78
C GLU A 562 -1.89 11.67 32.80
N VAL A 563 -2.61 11.71 31.66
CA VAL A 563 -2.53 10.67 30.63
C VAL A 563 -1.26 10.85 29.82
N ARG A 564 -0.55 9.77 29.61
CA ARG A 564 0.70 9.76 28.86
C ARG A 564 0.50 10.35 27.45
N ASP A 565 1.47 11.14 27.01
CA ASP A 565 1.52 11.78 25.69
C ASP A 565 0.32 12.74 25.42
N VAL A 566 -0.42 13.14 26.48
CA VAL A 566 -1.46 14.17 26.42
C VAL A 566 -0.87 15.51 26.91
N GLY A 567 -0.65 16.43 25.97
CA GLY A 567 -0.21 17.80 26.26
C GLY A 567 -1.41 18.77 26.42
N PRO A 568 -1.13 20.04 26.80
CA PRO A 568 -2.17 21.05 27.09
C PRO A 568 -3.18 21.24 25.96
N VAL A 569 -2.71 21.35 24.73
CA VAL A 569 -3.57 21.53 23.53
C VAL A 569 -4.54 20.36 23.34
N LEU A 570 -4.08 19.16 23.61
CA LEU A 570 -4.89 17.95 23.46
C LEU A 570 -5.89 17.80 24.63
N ALA A 571 -5.45 18.06 25.85
CA ALA A 571 -6.30 18.07 27.04
C ALA A 571 -7.45 19.08 26.89
N GLU A 572 -7.14 20.29 26.44
CA GLU A 572 -8.14 21.32 26.16
C GLU A 572 -9.11 20.91 25.06
N SER A 573 -8.62 20.27 23.98
CA SER A 573 -9.46 19.78 22.89
C SER A 573 -10.46 18.71 23.36
N ILE A 574 -10.03 17.77 24.21
CA ILE A 574 -10.89 16.72 24.77
C ILE A 574 -11.91 17.32 25.72
N ALA A 575 -11.48 18.20 26.63
CA ALA A 575 -12.36 18.84 27.60
C ALA A 575 -13.45 19.69 26.90
N LYS A 576 -13.06 20.48 25.88
CA LYS A 576 -14.02 21.25 25.06
C LYS A 576 -15.00 20.37 24.32
N PHE A 577 -14.55 19.26 23.75
CA PHE A 577 -15.42 18.33 23.04
C PHE A 577 -16.54 17.81 23.94
N PHE A 578 -16.22 17.38 25.16
CA PHE A 578 -17.21 16.86 26.11
C PHE A 578 -17.94 17.96 26.90
N ALA A 579 -17.49 19.21 26.86
CA ALA A 579 -18.24 20.35 27.38
C ALA A 579 -19.45 20.74 26.48
N GLU A 580 -19.38 20.42 25.18
CA GLU A 580 -20.45 20.70 24.23
C GLU A 580 -21.63 19.76 24.41
N PRO A 581 -22.83 20.28 24.71
CA PRO A 581 -24.02 19.44 24.99
C PRO A 581 -24.37 18.47 23.87
N HIS A 582 -24.33 18.93 22.61
CA HIS A 582 -24.68 18.10 21.46
C HIS A 582 -23.72 16.92 21.23
N ASN A 583 -22.45 17.03 21.65
CA ASN A 583 -21.50 15.90 21.57
C ASN A 583 -21.85 14.84 22.64
N ARG A 584 -22.22 15.26 23.83
CA ARG A 584 -22.74 14.37 24.88
C ARG A 584 -24.03 13.69 24.43
N GLU A 585 -24.98 14.44 23.90
CA GLU A 585 -26.24 13.90 23.34
C GLU A 585 -25.94 12.86 22.23
N GLY A 586 -24.96 13.12 21.37
CA GLY A 586 -24.51 12.17 20.35
C GLY A 586 -23.97 10.86 20.94
N VAL A 587 -23.18 10.95 22.03
CA VAL A 587 -22.68 9.78 22.76
C VAL A 587 -23.83 8.99 23.37
N GLU A 588 -24.77 9.66 24.05
CA GLU A 588 -25.92 8.99 24.65
C GLU A 588 -26.87 8.40 23.59
N ALA A 589 -27.02 9.04 22.44
CA ALA A 589 -27.77 8.49 21.32
C ALA A 589 -27.14 7.20 20.78
N LEU A 590 -25.80 7.10 20.74
CA LEU A 590 -25.06 5.89 20.35
C LEU A 590 -25.25 4.77 21.40
N ARG A 591 -25.19 5.09 22.68
CA ARG A 591 -25.51 4.14 23.76
C ARG A 591 -26.95 3.62 23.64
N ALA A 592 -27.90 4.53 23.40
CA ALA A 592 -29.34 4.20 23.30
C ALA A 592 -29.65 3.25 22.12
N VAL A 593 -28.89 3.29 21.02
CA VAL A 593 -29.02 2.36 19.88
C VAL A 593 -28.28 1.04 20.08
N GLY A 594 -27.64 0.85 21.26
CA GLY A 594 -27.03 -0.41 21.66
C GLY A 594 -25.53 -0.54 21.42
N VAL A 595 -24.82 0.54 21.13
CA VAL A 595 -23.34 0.53 21.06
C VAL A 595 -22.79 0.34 22.48
N ARG A 596 -21.92 -0.65 22.66
CA ARG A 596 -21.39 -1.06 23.96
C ARG A 596 -19.95 -1.54 23.88
N TRP A 597 -19.27 -1.41 25.01
CA TRP A 597 -17.87 -1.83 25.19
C TRP A 597 -17.66 -2.31 26.63
N PRO A 598 -16.70 -3.20 26.87
CA PRO A 598 -16.30 -3.55 28.24
C PRO A 598 -15.60 -2.36 28.90
N GLU A 599 -15.99 -2.06 30.13
CA GLU A 599 -15.29 -1.11 31.01
C GLU A 599 -14.41 -1.85 32.01
N HIS A 600 -13.33 -1.22 32.39
CA HIS A 600 -12.32 -1.79 33.29
C HIS A 600 -12.05 -0.84 34.44
N ALA A 601 -11.46 -1.35 35.53
CA ALA A 601 -10.96 -0.47 36.57
C ALA A 601 -9.89 0.49 35.98
N PRO A 602 -9.92 1.78 36.36
CA PRO A 602 -8.92 2.74 35.93
C PRO A 602 -7.51 2.21 36.20
N GLN A 603 -6.67 2.23 35.19
CA GLN A 603 -5.24 1.93 35.31
C GLN A 603 -4.48 3.25 35.16
N PRO A 604 -4.26 4.00 36.26
CA PRO A 604 -3.53 5.25 36.16
C PRO A 604 -2.15 4.97 35.55
N THR A 605 -1.82 5.77 34.56
CA THR A 605 -0.49 5.77 33.94
C THR A 605 0.53 6.47 34.86
N THR A 606 0.55 6.09 36.14
CA THR A 606 1.66 6.41 37.04
C THR A 606 2.95 5.83 36.47
N GLN A 607 4.06 6.51 36.75
CA GLN A 607 5.38 6.07 36.25
C GLN A 607 5.54 4.56 36.41
N PRO A 608 6.03 3.89 35.37
CA PRO A 608 6.04 2.43 35.33
C PRO A 608 6.71 1.89 36.57
N GLN A 609 5.96 1.23 37.45
CA GLN A 609 6.47 0.48 38.56
C GLN A 609 6.55 -0.98 38.13
N GLY A 610 7.75 -1.51 38.04
CA GLY A 610 7.98 -2.89 37.64
C GLY A 610 9.45 -3.15 37.34
N PRO A 611 9.82 -4.39 37.11
CA PRO A 611 11.22 -4.77 36.88
C PRO A 611 11.85 -4.12 35.63
N LEU A 612 11.04 -3.59 34.76
CA LEU A 612 11.47 -2.88 33.54
C LEU A 612 11.24 -1.36 33.59
N ALA A 613 10.91 -0.81 34.78
CA ALA A 613 10.70 0.62 34.97
C ALA A 613 11.90 1.45 34.47
N GLY A 614 11.64 2.47 33.66
CA GLY A 614 12.67 3.32 33.08
C GLY A 614 13.48 2.70 31.94
N ARG A 615 13.23 1.44 31.57
CA ARG A 615 13.89 0.77 30.44
C ARG A 615 13.05 0.88 29.17
N THR A 616 13.71 1.23 28.07
CA THR A 616 13.12 1.15 26.72
C THR A 616 13.61 -0.14 26.07
N LEU A 617 12.69 -1.02 25.70
CA LEU A 617 12.98 -2.28 25.03
C LEU A 617 12.55 -2.22 23.59
N VAL A 618 13.34 -2.81 22.71
CA VAL A 618 13.01 -2.96 21.29
C VAL A 618 12.85 -4.44 21.00
N LEU A 619 11.68 -4.81 20.48
CA LEU A 619 11.40 -6.17 20.05
C LEU A 619 12.02 -6.37 18.67
N THR A 620 13.12 -7.11 18.60
CA THR A 620 13.81 -7.45 17.35
C THR A 620 13.62 -8.94 17.03
N GLY A 621 13.48 -9.26 15.75
CA GLY A 621 13.30 -10.65 15.29
C GLY A 621 11.90 -11.22 15.55
N THR A 622 11.77 -12.52 15.31
CA THR A 622 10.54 -13.30 15.54
C THR A 622 10.55 -13.90 16.93
N LEU A 623 9.49 -13.67 17.69
CA LEU A 623 9.31 -14.26 19.00
C LEU A 623 8.74 -15.68 18.83
N PRO A 624 9.34 -16.73 19.43
CA PRO A 624 8.94 -18.11 19.16
C PRO A 624 7.54 -18.48 19.71
N THR A 625 7.09 -17.80 20.78
CA THR A 625 5.88 -18.17 21.53
C THR A 625 4.89 -17.03 21.76
N LEU A 626 5.22 -15.80 21.35
CA LEU A 626 4.40 -14.62 21.58
C LEU A 626 4.27 -13.82 20.29
N SER A 627 3.11 -13.21 20.06
CA SER A 627 2.98 -12.14 19.08
C SER A 627 3.72 -10.88 19.55
N ARG A 628 4.06 -9.97 18.66
CA ARG A 628 4.68 -8.69 19.03
C ARG A 628 3.79 -7.85 19.93
N GLU A 629 2.49 -7.90 19.74
CA GLU A 629 1.52 -7.18 20.57
C GLU A 629 1.46 -7.76 21.99
N GLU A 630 1.47 -9.08 22.14
CA GLU A 630 1.54 -9.73 23.45
C GLU A 630 2.84 -9.40 24.17
N ALA A 631 3.97 -9.50 23.48
CA ALA A 631 5.27 -9.15 24.06
C ALA A 631 5.36 -7.66 24.44
N LYS A 632 4.79 -6.78 23.61
CA LYS A 632 4.67 -5.35 23.90
C LYS A 632 3.82 -5.11 25.16
N ALA A 633 2.66 -5.77 25.23
CA ALA A 633 1.79 -5.69 26.41
C ALA A 633 2.50 -6.18 27.67
N MET A 634 3.30 -7.25 27.60
CA MET A 634 4.08 -7.76 28.72
C MET A 634 5.19 -6.79 29.17
N ILE A 635 5.89 -6.16 28.22
CA ILE A 635 6.90 -5.13 28.53
C ILE A 635 6.26 -3.96 29.23
N GLU A 636 5.12 -3.48 28.72
CA GLU A 636 4.37 -2.36 29.29
C GLU A 636 3.80 -2.71 30.66
N ALA A 637 3.28 -3.93 30.85
CA ALA A 637 2.81 -4.43 32.15
C ALA A 637 3.95 -4.55 33.19
N ALA A 638 5.17 -4.87 32.73
CA ALA A 638 6.37 -4.90 33.57
C ALA A 638 7.00 -3.50 33.82
N GLY A 639 6.34 -2.43 33.36
CA GLY A 639 6.79 -1.05 33.56
C GLY A 639 7.80 -0.55 32.54
N GLY A 640 8.11 -1.32 31.51
CA GLY A 640 9.03 -0.91 30.43
C GLY A 640 8.31 -0.13 29.32
N LYS A 641 9.10 0.52 28.46
CA LYS A 641 8.64 1.17 27.22
C LYS A 641 9.01 0.29 26.04
N ALA A 642 8.04 -0.18 25.26
CA ALA A 642 8.33 -0.83 24.00
C ALA A 642 8.51 0.22 22.91
N ALA A 643 9.71 0.33 22.32
CA ALA A 643 10.00 1.22 21.21
C ALA A 643 10.10 0.42 19.90
N GLY A 644 9.73 1.06 18.81
CA GLY A 644 9.82 0.45 17.48
C GLY A 644 11.26 0.40 16.94
N SER A 645 12.19 1.17 17.54
CA SER A 645 13.61 1.21 17.15
C SER A 645 14.50 1.62 18.31
N VAL A 646 15.77 1.22 18.26
CA VAL A 646 16.83 1.79 19.10
C VAL A 646 17.18 3.16 18.54
N SER A 647 17.07 4.21 19.34
CA SER A 647 17.46 5.59 18.98
C SER A 647 18.97 5.74 19.04
#